data_f306af3797c0879c9950df55bcf733a9
#
_entry.id   f306af3797c0879c9950df55bcf733a9
#
_cell.length_a   1.000
_cell.length_b   1.000
_cell.length_c   1.000
_cell.angle_alpha   90.00
_cell.angle_beta   90.00
_cell.angle_gamma   90.00
#
_symmetry.space_group_name_H-M   'P 1'
#
loop_
_entity.id
_entity.type
_entity.pdbx_description
1 polymer ?
#
loop_
_entity_poly.entity_id
_entity_poly.type
_entity_poly.pdbx_seq_one_letter_code
_entity_poly.pdbx_strand_id
1 'polypeptide(L)'
;VIEPSKRAMTRRMLLCSAACASAAFSLRAPLLASAIPSSAQGSAKAFPLIENSIPAAILIDRNADTAIVHVADSFSSDLERVSGQRPRRFIGPDGLQGPVMMIGVLGQSPTIDRLVQAGKIDATSLHGEWEAFLQIVVDDPLPGVSQALVIVGADRRGAVFGTYDISERIGVSPWYWFADVPVARRRDVLIPARARRDQPKVRYRGFFINDEDPSFSGWAKKKFGGINSALYAHVFELLLRMKGNYLWPAMWAPKAFADDDPDNQRLADAMGVVMGSSHHEVMMRAQDEWHRHTDLGVTGGPWDYTKNAENLRTFWRGGIERMMSKGGGKAYESVVTIGMRGDGDEAMTEGAAVPLLERIVADQRKIIAEATGKPASETPQIWALYKEVQDYYDHGMKVPDDVTLLFSDDNWGQIRRLPAPGTPARRGGYGIYYHFDYVGGPRNYKWINTNQIEKVWQQMDLAYARGARAMWIVNVGDIKPMEYPLSFFLAMAWNPEAMTPAALAAYPAVWAEAVFGHEQAGAIGEMITAYSRYTARRKPELIDQDSFALGGITPDGLDGGEFGAMVAEWDALEAHMLEVRTRLRPDQLDSYYQLVEFPIAAMANLYRLYYAAAWNKLLAARNDSRANVFADGVEASFARDGELTRRYHTIHDGKWDGMMAQVHMSYVIWNDPTQQTMPSIMRVGADTPNDRRDRKPKFVERAPVPEGVIAIEATAFSRARGGRGLHWQRIPNLSRTDGAVLALPQGRPATSPADAVCLEYDVTVGKAGPATLTLDLAPTLDTMRAGGLRIGVSIDNGPVQMLKIDMEPTGGASDIPASKRWTQAVCDNVSRLSAAMGRLAAGHHVVKLWRIDDNVVPQKLVLSTVPLAPSYLGPEPRASGRP
;
A
#
# COMPACT_ATOMS: atom_id res chain seq x y z
N VAL A 1 26.64 4.36 -24.24
CA VAL A 1 26.51 5.69 -23.63
C VAL A 1 25.84 6.58 -24.67
N ILE A 2 24.55 6.81 -24.57
CA ILE A 2 23.80 7.74 -25.43
C ILE A 2 23.80 9.07 -24.69
N GLU A 3 24.43 10.09 -25.25
CA GLU A 3 24.34 11.45 -24.70
C GLU A 3 22.89 11.98 -24.82
N PRO A 4 22.29 12.52 -23.75
CA PRO A 4 20.95 13.10 -23.82
C PRO A 4 21.00 14.42 -24.59
N SER A 5 20.12 14.58 -25.58
CA SER A 5 19.89 15.87 -26.22
C SER A 5 19.31 16.82 -25.18
N LYS A 6 19.99 17.93 -24.91
CA LYS A 6 19.48 19.04 -24.10
C LYS A 6 18.25 19.64 -24.79
N ARG A 7 17.05 19.22 -24.41
CA ARG A 7 15.82 19.96 -24.64
C ARG A 7 15.03 20.14 -23.36
N ALA A 8 14.61 21.36 -23.16
CA ALA A 8 14.00 21.94 -21.99
C ALA A 8 12.80 21.14 -21.45
N MET A 9 12.85 20.85 -20.17
CA MET A 9 11.65 20.65 -19.36
C MET A 9 10.67 21.80 -19.64
N THR A 10 9.50 21.49 -20.15
CA THR A 10 8.52 22.50 -20.48
C THR A 10 8.10 23.28 -19.23
N ARG A 11 8.02 24.59 -19.33
CA ARG A 11 7.56 25.56 -18.30
C ARG A 11 6.29 25.15 -17.53
N ARG A 12 5.56 24.14 -17.97
CA ARG A 12 4.37 23.61 -17.29
C ARG A 12 4.66 22.78 -16.05
N MET A 13 5.79 22.04 -15.98
CA MET A 13 6.19 21.35 -14.74
C MET A 13 6.56 22.36 -13.64
N LEU A 14 7.19 23.47 -14.00
CA LEU A 14 7.58 24.52 -13.06
C LEU A 14 6.40 25.37 -12.51
N LEU A 15 5.28 25.49 -13.25
CA LEU A 15 4.13 26.29 -12.79
C LEU A 15 3.14 25.52 -11.90
N CYS A 16 3.09 24.19 -12.00
CA CYS A 16 2.37 23.37 -11.02
C CYS A 16 3.10 23.32 -9.67
N SER A 17 4.43 23.26 -9.67
CA SER A 17 5.26 23.23 -8.46
C SER A 17 5.09 24.48 -7.56
N ALA A 18 4.94 25.65 -8.16
CA ALA A 18 4.81 26.91 -7.37
C ALA A 18 3.42 27.08 -6.71
N ALA A 19 2.36 26.51 -7.30
CA ALA A 19 1.02 26.57 -6.73
C ALA A 19 0.80 25.55 -5.58
N CYS A 20 1.47 24.39 -5.67
CA CYS A 20 1.43 23.38 -4.60
C CYS A 20 2.26 23.78 -3.38
N ALA A 21 3.39 24.47 -3.56
CA ALA A 21 4.24 24.90 -2.45
C ALA A 21 3.55 25.95 -1.55
N SER A 22 2.68 26.82 -2.12
CA SER A 22 1.94 27.84 -1.34
C SER A 22 0.74 27.27 -0.57
N ALA A 23 0.15 26.16 -1.01
CA ALA A 23 -0.96 25.49 -0.33
C ALA A 23 -0.46 24.55 0.80
N ALA A 24 0.75 24.01 0.70
CA ALA A 24 1.34 23.12 1.70
C ALA A 24 1.63 23.83 3.05
N PHE A 25 1.78 25.16 3.06
CA PHE A 25 2.04 25.92 4.29
C PHE A 25 0.81 26.10 5.20
N SER A 26 -0.42 25.92 4.67
CA SER A 26 -1.67 26.10 5.43
C SER A 26 -2.32 24.80 5.89
N LEU A 27 -1.90 23.65 5.38
CA LEU A 27 -2.51 22.31 5.56
C LEU A 27 -1.60 21.35 6.35
N ARG A 28 -0.83 21.86 7.31
CA ARG A 28 -0.16 21.02 8.31
C ARG A 28 -1.19 20.40 9.27
N ALA A 29 -2.02 19.51 8.76
CA ALA A 29 -2.94 18.68 9.52
C ALA A 29 -2.33 17.28 9.74
N PRO A 30 -2.77 16.51 10.73
CA PRO A 30 -2.01 15.48 11.46
C PRO A 30 -1.91 14.15 10.72
N LEU A 31 -1.28 14.08 9.57
CA LEU A 31 -1.10 12.84 8.82
C LEU A 31 0.21 12.11 9.16
N LEU A 32 1.22 12.87 9.46
CA LEU A 32 2.43 12.45 10.16
C LEU A 32 2.61 13.42 11.33
N ALA A 33 3.11 12.94 12.44
CA ALA A 33 3.34 13.81 13.61
C ALA A 33 4.19 14.99 13.17
N SER A 34 3.66 16.21 13.26
CA SER A 34 4.39 17.42 12.88
C SER A 34 5.70 17.47 13.62
N ALA A 35 6.84 17.57 12.93
CA ALA A 35 8.15 17.67 13.54
C ALA A 35 8.14 18.80 14.59
N ILE A 36 8.72 18.55 15.76
CA ILE A 36 8.83 19.55 16.83
C ILE A 36 9.90 20.54 16.43
N PRO A 37 9.63 21.87 16.44
CA PRO A 37 10.64 22.87 16.14
C PRO A 37 11.82 22.77 17.09
N SER A 38 13.03 22.99 16.59
CA SER A 38 14.26 23.04 17.41
C SER A 38 14.39 24.28 18.31
N SER A 39 13.54 25.30 18.10
CA SER A 39 13.47 26.47 18.95
C SER A 39 12.06 27.04 18.98
N ALA A 40 11.40 27.03 20.14
CA ALA A 40 10.15 27.73 20.36
C ALA A 40 10.42 29.16 20.84
N GLN A 41 10.13 30.16 20.02
CA GLN A 41 10.00 31.54 20.52
C GLN A 41 8.63 31.68 21.17
N GLY A 42 8.63 31.92 22.49
CA GLY A 42 7.57 32.55 23.23
C GLY A 42 6.27 31.80 23.41
N SER A 43 6.26 30.76 24.27
CA SER A 43 5.06 30.35 25.00
C SER A 43 5.49 29.76 26.34
N ALA A 44 4.81 30.16 27.42
CA ALA A 44 5.03 29.64 28.75
C ALA A 44 4.92 28.11 28.77
N LYS A 45 5.93 27.40 29.32
CA LYS A 45 5.86 26.01 29.77
C LYS A 45 5.94 24.90 28.73
N ALA A 46 6.81 24.98 27.70
CA ALA A 46 7.20 23.78 26.92
C ALA A 46 8.04 22.84 27.81
N PHE A 47 7.84 21.52 27.66
CA PHE A 47 8.60 20.51 28.40
C PHE A 47 9.96 20.25 27.73
N PRO A 48 11.10 20.39 28.48
CA PRO A 48 12.42 20.09 27.93
C PRO A 48 12.67 18.59 27.88
N LEU A 49 12.34 17.97 26.75
CA LEU A 49 12.57 16.53 26.54
C LEU A 49 14.07 16.22 26.40
N ILE A 50 14.82 17.11 25.71
CA ILE A 50 16.29 17.08 25.64
C ILE A 50 16.75 18.50 25.87
N GLU A 51 17.66 18.70 26.81
CA GLU A 51 18.29 20.00 27.10
C GLU A 51 19.81 19.83 27.19
N ASN A 52 20.56 20.59 26.41
CA ASN A 52 22.04 20.48 26.34
C ASN A 52 22.52 19.04 26.07
N SER A 53 21.84 18.33 25.20
CA SER A 53 22.07 16.92 24.89
C SER A 53 21.76 15.94 26.02
N ILE A 54 21.17 16.36 27.12
CA ILE A 54 20.76 15.53 28.24
C ILE A 54 19.27 15.27 28.11
N PRO A 55 18.85 13.99 27.90
CA PRO A 55 17.44 13.65 27.82
C PRO A 55 16.79 13.63 29.20
N ALA A 56 15.52 14.00 29.29
CA ALA A 56 14.69 13.86 30.48
C ALA A 56 14.64 12.40 30.93
N ALA A 57 14.56 12.15 32.24
CA ALA A 57 14.40 10.82 32.77
C ALA A 57 13.05 10.19 32.39
N ILE A 58 13.00 8.87 32.34
CA ILE A 58 11.77 8.13 32.06
C ILE A 58 11.32 7.44 33.35
N LEU A 59 10.03 7.59 33.69
CA LEU A 59 9.39 6.93 34.83
C LEU A 59 8.30 5.99 34.35
N ILE A 60 8.34 4.75 34.80
CA ILE A 60 7.26 3.76 34.74
C ILE A 60 6.97 3.22 36.13
N ASP A 61 5.74 2.78 36.38
CA ASP A 61 5.38 2.17 37.66
C ASP A 61 5.97 0.74 37.79
N ARG A 62 6.15 0.25 39.04
CA ARG A 62 6.77 -1.06 39.32
C ARG A 62 6.02 -2.25 38.69
N ASN A 63 4.70 -2.15 38.59
CA ASN A 63 3.82 -3.17 38.07
C ASN A 63 3.32 -2.80 36.65
N ALA A 64 4.10 -2.02 35.90
CA ALA A 64 3.74 -1.65 34.54
C ALA A 64 3.57 -2.88 33.64
N ASP A 65 2.59 -2.84 32.74
CA ASP A 65 2.42 -3.85 31.69
C ASP A 65 3.72 -4.03 30.89
N THR A 66 3.99 -5.24 30.44
CA THR A 66 5.22 -5.55 29.68
C THR A 66 5.36 -4.69 28.42
N ALA A 67 4.24 -4.33 27.77
CA ALA A 67 4.28 -3.43 26.62
C ALA A 67 4.76 -2.01 26.98
N ILE A 68 4.45 -1.53 28.20
CA ILE A 68 4.97 -0.27 28.73
C ILE A 68 6.47 -0.35 29.01
N VAL A 69 6.95 -1.49 29.52
CA VAL A 69 8.37 -1.72 29.73
C VAL A 69 9.12 -1.71 28.38
N HIS A 70 8.61 -2.46 27.39
CA HIS A 70 9.21 -2.53 26.05
C HIS A 70 9.24 -1.17 25.35
N VAL A 71 8.13 -0.41 25.36
CA VAL A 71 8.11 0.91 24.71
C VAL A 71 9.00 1.92 25.42
N ALA A 72 9.13 1.84 26.75
CA ALA A 72 10.05 2.70 27.51
C ALA A 72 11.52 2.39 27.17
N ASP A 73 11.87 1.12 26.95
CA ASP A 73 13.21 0.74 26.51
C ASP A 73 13.49 1.19 25.06
N SER A 74 12.53 0.99 24.15
CA SER A 74 12.61 1.46 22.77
C SER A 74 12.75 2.97 22.72
N PHE A 75 11.95 3.71 23.49
CA PHE A 75 12.01 5.16 23.56
C PHE A 75 13.31 5.67 24.19
N SER A 76 13.86 4.95 25.19
CA SER A 76 15.19 5.25 25.73
C SER A 76 16.28 5.19 24.65
N SER A 77 16.18 4.21 23.76
CA SER A 77 17.08 4.08 22.62
C SER A 77 16.86 5.18 21.58
N ASP A 78 15.63 5.65 21.40
CA ASP A 78 15.31 6.77 20.51
C ASP A 78 15.90 8.08 21.03
N LEU A 79 15.75 8.34 22.32
CA LEU A 79 16.37 9.52 22.96
C LEU A 79 17.91 9.47 22.88
N GLU A 80 18.50 8.29 23.03
CA GLU A 80 19.94 8.06 22.83
C GLU A 80 20.37 8.36 21.39
N ARG A 81 19.60 7.93 20.39
CA ARG A 81 19.86 8.23 18.98
C ARG A 81 19.81 9.75 18.73
N VAL A 82 18.82 10.44 19.29
CA VAL A 82 18.62 11.89 19.08
C VAL A 82 19.60 12.75 19.87
N SER A 83 19.86 12.45 21.16
CA SER A 83 20.68 13.26 22.06
C SER A 83 22.15 12.88 22.09
N GLY A 84 22.46 11.59 21.85
CA GLY A 84 23.77 10.98 22.09
C GLY A 84 23.94 10.39 23.48
N GLN A 85 22.94 10.53 24.34
CA GLN A 85 22.97 10.04 25.70
C GLN A 85 21.70 9.24 26.03
N ARG A 86 21.87 8.10 26.72
CA ARG A 86 20.77 7.29 27.19
C ARG A 86 20.11 7.95 28.40
N PRO A 87 18.77 8.11 28.45
CA PRO A 87 18.08 8.67 29.61
C PRO A 87 18.21 7.76 30.84
N ARG A 88 18.16 8.36 32.02
CA ARG A 88 17.97 7.59 33.26
C ARG A 88 16.54 7.04 33.29
N ARG A 89 16.40 5.76 33.66
CA ARG A 89 15.09 5.14 33.85
C ARG A 89 14.82 4.87 35.32
N PHE A 90 13.61 5.19 35.76
CA PHE A 90 13.13 4.96 37.11
C PHE A 90 11.93 4.02 37.10
N ILE A 91 11.94 3.07 38.03
CA ILE A 91 10.84 2.13 38.28
C ILE A 91 10.21 2.55 39.62
N GLY A 92 9.14 3.34 39.55
CA GLY A 92 8.54 4.02 40.70
C GLY A 92 9.16 5.40 40.96
N PRO A 93 8.50 6.26 41.79
CA PRO A 93 8.78 7.67 41.92
C PRO A 93 9.99 8.03 42.81
N ASP A 94 10.64 7.06 43.41
CA ASP A 94 11.67 7.30 44.42
C ASP A 94 12.96 7.90 43.81
N GLY A 95 13.45 9.01 44.39
CA GLY A 95 14.71 9.61 43.99
C GLY A 95 14.69 10.42 42.70
N LEU A 96 13.50 10.71 42.17
CA LEU A 96 13.31 11.56 40.99
C LEU A 96 13.71 13.00 41.25
N GLN A 97 14.38 13.65 40.31
CA GLN A 97 14.72 15.06 40.31
C GLN A 97 14.68 15.60 38.87
N GLY A 98 14.26 16.87 38.73
CA GLY A 98 14.20 17.55 37.44
C GLY A 98 13.03 17.15 36.57
N PRO A 99 13.07 17.47 35.26
CA PRO A 99 12.02 17.07 34.33
C PRO A 99 11.99 15.59 34.07
N VAL A 100 10.79 15.00 34.00
CA VAL A 100 10.60 13.54 33.80
C VAL A 100 9.51 13.24 32.78
N MET A 101 9.68 12.23 31.98
CA MET A 101 8.61 11.67 31.16
C MET A 101 7.97 10.48 31.87
N MET A 102 6.67 10.48 32.05
CA MET A 102 5.89 9.41 32.67
C MET A 102 5.09 8.66 31.62
N ILE A 103 5.15 7.32 31.61
CA ILE A 103 4.40 6.49 30.68
C ILE A 103 3.57 5.50 31.49
N GLY A 104 2.24 5.42 31.19
CA GLY A 104 1.39 4.49 31.87
C GLY A 104 -0.04 4.41 31.32
N VAL A 105 -0.82 3.55 31.95
CA VAL A 105 -2.20 3.21 31.57
C VAL A 105 -3.15 3.71 32.67
N LEU A 106 -4.22 4.35 32.27
CA LEU A 106 -5.28 4.86 33.16
C LEU A 106 -5.88 3.70 33.97
N GLY A 107 -5.96 3.85 35.29
CA GLY A 107 -6.46 2.81 36.21
C GLY A 107 -5.50 1.64 36.49
N GLN A 108 -4.29 1.65 35.88
CA GLN A 108 -3.25 0.62 36.11
C GLN A 108 -1.90 1.22 36.54
N SER A 109 -1.78 2.54 36.51
CA SER A 109 -0.55 3.28 36.84
C SER A 109 -0.78 4.16 38.09
N PRO A 110 -0.48 3.66 39.31
CA PRO A 110 -0.75 4.38 40.56
C PRO A 110 -0.19 5.79 40.60
N THR A 111 0.94 6.04 39.95
CA THR A 111 1.54 7.37 39.89
C THR A 111 0.70 8.33 39.06
N ILE A 112 0.22 7.90 37.88
CA ILE A 112 -0.65 8.67 37.00
C ILE A 112 -2.04 8.84 37.62
N ASP A 113 -2.62 7.77 38.18
CA ASP A 113 -3.94 7.79 38.80
C ASP A 113 -4.05 8.80 39.96
N ARG A 114 -2.95 8.97 40.74
CA ARG A 114 -2.86 10.04 41.76
C ARG A 114 -2.90 11.44 41.17
N LEU A 115 -2.28 11.66 39.98
CA LEU A 115 -2.33 12.96 39.30
C LEU A 115 -3.74 13.26 38.77
N VAL A 116 -4.46 12.23 38.29
CA VAL A 116 -5.87 12.34 37.91
C VAL A 116 -6.76 12.65 39.11
N GLN A 117 -6.59 11.89 40.19
CA GLN A 117 -7.37 12.13 41.46
C GLN A 117 -7.12 13.52 42.06
N ALA A 118 -5.87 14.04 41.94
CA ALA A 118 -5.53 15.38 42.37
C ALA A 118 -5.98 16.50 41.41
N GLY A 119 -6.69 16.15 40.34
CA GLY A 119 -7.19 17.10 39.33
C GLY A 119 -6.09 17.75 38.48
N LYS A 120 -4.86 17.22 38.49
CA LYS A 120 -3.75 17.69 37.66
C LYS A 120 -3.84 17.20 36.21
N ILE A 121 -4.56 16.12 35.96
CA ILE A 121 -4.83 15.55 34.63
C ILE A 121 -6.31 15.28 34.49
N ASP A 122 -6.93 15.85 33.45
CA ASP A 122 -8.27 15.43 33.02
C ASP A 122 -8.16 14.28 32.02
N ALA A 123 -8.44 13.07 32.48
CA ALA A 123 -8.40 11.85 31.68
C ALA A 123 -9.79 11.38 31.24
N THR A 124 -10.84 12.20 31.41
CA THR A 124 -12.26 11.84 31.13
C THR A 124 -12.44 11.33 29.71
N SER A 125 -11.71 11.92 28.76
CA SER A 125 -11.77 11.57 27.32
C SER A 125 -11.12 10.22 26.95
N LEU A 126 -10.51 9.52 27.91
CA LEU A 126 -9.89 8.19 27.70
C LEU A 126 -10.76 7.03 28.21
N HIS A 127 -11.78 7.29 29.04
CA HIS A 127 -12.57 6.23 29.64
C HIS A 127 -13.37 5.45 28.60
N GLY A 128 -13.14 4.12 28.55
CA GLY A 128 -13.84 3.21 27.63
C GLY A 128 -13.40 3.29 26.17
N GLU A 129 -12.40 4.11 25.87
CA GLU A 129 -11.90 4.29 24.53
C GLU A 129 -10.86 3.20 24.16
N TRP A 130 -10.88 2.79 22.90
CA TRP A 130 -9.94 1.81 22.34
C TRP A 130 -8.66 2.50 21.89
N GLU A 131 -7.52 2.13 22.48
CA GLU A 131 -6.17 2.57 22.09
C GLU A 131 -5.97 4.10 22.05
N ALA A 132 -6.83 4.85 22.76
CA ALA A 132 -6.68 6.29 22.88
C ALA A 132 -5.50 6.64 23.78
N PHE A 133 -4.86 7.76 23.52
CA PHE A 133 -3.84 8.33 24.38
C PHE A 133 -4.02 9.82 24.62
N LEU A 134 -3.47 10.29 25.73
CA LEU A 134 -3.31 11.70 26.09
C LEU A 134 -1.84 11.96 26.41
N GLN A 135 -1.27 12.99 25.80
CA GLN A 135 0.02 13.59 26.15
C GLN A 135 -0.25 14.93 26.80
N ILE A 136 0.25 15.16 28.00
CA ILE A 136 0.04 16.40 28.74
C ILE A 136 1.27 16.76 29.56
N VAL A 137 1.58 18.04 29.60
CA VAL A 137 2.64 18.58 30.47
C VAL A 137 2.01 18.99 31.79
N VAL A 138 2.56 18.51 32.90
CA VAL A 138 2.07 18.78 34.27
C VAL A 138 3.22 19.43 35.08
N ASP A 139 2.93 20.58 35.66
CA ASP A 139 3.85 21.24 36.58
C ASP A 139 3.74 20.64 37.99
N ASP A 140 4.87 20.54 38.67
CA ASP A 140 4.99 20.01 40.04
C ASP A 140 4.23 18.69 40.25
N PRO A 141 4.42 17.67 39.38
CA PRO A 141 3.63 16.44 39.46
C PRO A 141 3.93 15.62 40.70
N LEU A 142 5.17 15.62 41.16
CA LEU A 142 5.68 14.86 42.30
C LEU A 142 6.74 15.69 43.06
N PRO A 143 7.00 15.40 44.36
CA PRO A 143 8.06 16.04 45.11
C PRO A 143 9.42 15.89 44.41
N GLY A 144 10.13 17.04 44.22
CA GLY A 144 11.41 17.08 43.52
C GLY A 144 11.35 17.09 42.00
N VAL A 145 10.17 16.99 41.39
CA VAL A 145 9.95 17.02 39.94
C VAL A 145 9.26 18.32 39.57
N SER A 146 9.98 19.24 38.90
CA SER A 146 9.45 20.54 38.51
C SER A 146 8.41 20.46 37.40
N GLN A 147 8.55 19.47 36.48
CA GLN A 147 7.65 19.29 35.34
C GLN A 147 7.67 17.86 34.84
N ALA A 148 6.54 17.35 34.41
CA ALA A 148 6.46 16.07 33.73
C ALA A 148 5.72 16.16 32.41
N LEU A 149 6.23 15.46 31.38
CA LEU A 149 5.45 15.07 30.22
C LEU A 149 4.80 13.71 30.53
N VAL A 150 3.48 13.69 30.69
CA VAL A 150 2.74 12.48 31.04
C VAL A 150 2.07 11.93 29.80
N ILE A 151 2.33 10.66 29.49
CA ILE A 151 1.68 9.89 28.43
C ILE A 151 0.75 8.89 29.11
N VAL A 152 -0.56 9.09 28.93
CA VAL A 152 -1.61 8.24 29.49
C VAL A 152 -2.31 7.50 28.37
N GLY A 153 -2.29 6.18 28.39
CA GLY A 153 -3.10 5.36 27.50
C GLY A 153 -4.45 4.99 28.16
N ALA A 154 -5.51 4.93 27.37
CA ALA A 154 -6.78 4.31 27.78
C ALA A 154 -6.58 2.80 28.05
N ASP A 155 -5.66 2.20 27.32
CA ASP A 155 -5.15 0.83 27.47
C ASP A 155 -3.64 0.80 27.18
N ARG A 156 -3.03 -0.42 27.25
CA ARG A 156 -1.58 -0.60 27.06
C ARG A 156 -1.09 -0.08 25.69
N ARG A 157 -1.86 -0.28 24.61
CA ARG A 157 -1.50 0.19 23.27
C ARG A 157 -1.68 1.69 23.12
N GLY A 158 -2.67 2.29 23.77
CA GLY A 158 -2.76 3.75 23.81
C GLY A 158 -1.49 4.40 24.35
N ALA A 159 -0.93 3.88 25.44
CA ALA A 159 0.33 4.37 25.99
C ALA A 159 1.52 4.10 25.05
N VAL A 160 1.58 2.92 24.40
CA VAL A 160 2.60 2.59 23.38
C VAL A 160 2.54 3.57 22.21
N PHE A 161 1.36 3.81 21.64
CA PHE A 161 1.18 4.72 20.51
C PHE A 161 1.45 6.18 20.87
N GLY A 162 1.04 6.60 22.09
CA GLY A 162 1.39 7.93 22.59
C GLY A 162 2.90 8.12 22.76
N THR A 163 3.65 7.08 23.09
CA THR A 163 5.11 7.14 23.22
C THR A 163 5.76 7.18 21.83
N TYR A 164 5.37 6.31 20.89
CA TYR A 164 5.91 6.34 19.54
C TYR A 164 5.50 7.59 18.74
N ASP A 165 4.38 8.24 19.07
CA ASP A 165 4.02 9.55 18.53
C ASP A 165 5.09 10.62 18.88
N ILE A 166 5.65 10.57 20.09
CA ILE A 166 6.79 11.42 20.45
C ILE A 166 8.04 11.02 19.67
N SER A 167 8.36 9.72 19.58
CA SER A 167 9.51 9.23 18.81
C SER A 167 9.52 9.76 17.37
N GLU A 168 8.40 9.69 16.70
CA GLU A 168 8.24 10.20 15.33
C GLU A 168 8.43 11.72 15.26
N ARG A 169 7.82 12.47 16.19
CA ARG A 169 7.89 13.93 16.25
C ARG A 169 9.29 14.45 16.57
N ILE A 170 10.11 13.70 17.29
CA ILE A 170 11.52 14.05 17.52
C ILE A 170 12.45 13.59 16.40
N GLY A 171 11.92 12.97 15.34
CA GLY A 171 12.66 12.64 14.12
C GLY A 171 13.17 11.19 14.05
N VAL A 172 12.62 10.27 14.85
CA VAL A 172 12.91 8.85 14.72
C VAL A 172 11.86 8.22 13.81
N SER A 173 12.23 7.94 12.57
CA SER A 173 11.35 7.30 11.59
C SER A 173 10.98 5.87 12.02
N PRO A 174 9.74 5.39 11.77
CA PRO A 174 9.42 3.97 11.89
C PRO A 174 10.39 3.06 11.11
N TRP A 175 10.93 3.56 10.02
CA TRP A 175 11.82 2.86 9.10
C TRP A 175 13.31 2.95 9.48
N TYR A 176 13.65 3.47 10.67
CA TYR A 176 15.02 3.62 11.11
C TYR A 176 15.83 2.31 11.03
N TRP A 177 15.16 1.17 11.29
CA TRP A 177 15.81 -0.14 11.21
C TRP A 177 15.57 -0.82 9.85
N PHE A 178 14.30 -0.91 9.36
CA PHE A 178 13.96 -1.65 8.14
C PHE A 178 14.39 -0.96 6.84
N ALA A 179 14.72 0.33 6.87
CA ALA A 179 15.24 1.06 5.71
C ALA A 179 16.46 1.94 6.04
N ASP A 180 17.11 1.69 7.20
CA ASP A 180 18.32 2.39 7.63
C ASP A 180 18.19 3.92 7.62
N VAL A 181 16.98 4.43 7.92
CA VAL A 181 16.72 5.88 7.96
C VAL A 181 17.51 6.50 9.11
N PRO A 182 18.45 7.43 8.84
CA PRO A 182 19.29 8.01 9.88
C PRO A 182 18.50 8.92 10.80
N VAL A 183 18.88 8.94 12.08
CA VAL A 183 18.30 9.82 13.08
C VAL A 183 19.23 11.03 13.30
N ALA A 184 18.68 12.22 13.05
CA ALA A 184 19.45 13.46 13.24
C ALA A 184 19.69 13.77 14.72
N ARG A 185 20.94 14.09 15.08
CA ARG A 185 21.30 14.54 16.42
C ARG A 185 20.73 15.93 16.72
N ARG A 186 20.17 16.10 17.91
CA ARG A 186 19.63 17.38 18.39
C ARG A 186 20.11 17.65 19.82
N ARG A 187 20.61 18.83 20.03
CA ARG A 187 21.06 19.28 21.35
C ARG A 187 19.90 19.61 22.27
N ASP A 188 18.84 20.19 21.71
CA ASP A 188 17.68 20.67 22.45
C ASP A 188 16.40 20.26 21.74
N VAL A 189 15.45 19.70 22.50
CA VAL A 189 14.10 19.31 22.02
C VAL A 189 13.06 19.71 23.04
N LEU A 190 12.13 20.57 22.65
CA LEU A 190 11.04 21.05 23.49
C LEU A 190 9.70 20.49 23.03
N ILE A 191 8.92 19.92 23.94
CA ILE A 191 7.54 19.48 23.69
C ILE A 191 6.60 20.62 24.08
N PRO A 192 5.72 21.10 23.16
CA PRO A 192 4.72 22.11 23.49
C PRO A 192 3.84 21.72 24.67
N ALA A 193 3.50 22.67 25.54
CA ALA A 193 2.65 22.41 26.71
C ALA A 193 1.20 22.03 26.37
N ARG A 194 0.75 22.27 25.13
CA ARG A 194 -0.61 21.94 24.71
C ARG A 194 -0.87 20.43 24.77
N ALA A 195 -1.91 20.05 25.49
CA ALA A 195 -2.33 18.64 25.54
C ALA A 195 -2.70 18.12 24.14
N ARG A 196 -2.29 16.89 23.87
CA ARG A 196 -2.59 16.17 22.63
C ARG A 196 -3.30 14.85 22.96
N ARG A 197 -4.53 14.72 22.49
CA ARG A 197 -5.29 13.48 22.53
C ARG A 197 -5.44 12.96 21.12
N ASP A 198 -5.30 11.62 20.95
CA ASP A 198 -5.52 10.95 19.66
C ASP A 198 -6.00 9.50 19.86
N GLN A 199 -6.64 8.92 18.84
CA GLN A 199 -7.12 7.54 18.86
C GLN A 199 -7.37 7.02 17.43
N PRO A 200 -7.32 5.69 17.20
CA PRO A 200 -7.61 5.11 15.89
C PRO A 200 -9.11 5.12 15.55
N LYS A 201 -9.39 5.14 14.24
CA LYS A 201 -10.75 5.02 13.69
C LYS A 201 -11.07 3.61 13.20
N VAL A 202 -10.07 2.83 12.81
CA VAL A 202 -10.19 1.41 12.48
C VAL A 202 -9.64 0.60 13.65
N ARG A 203 -10.39 -0.42 14.12
CA ARG A 203 -10.07 -1.13 15.36
C ARG A 203 -8.81 -1.97 15.25
N TYR A 204 -8.72 -2.90 14.29
CA TYR A 204 -7.53 -3.71 14.00
C TYR A 204 -6.88 -3.23 12.71
N ARG A 205 -5.61 -2.92 12.75
CA ARG A 205 -4.82 -2.31 11.68
C ARG A 205 -3.49 -3.03 11.56
N GLY A 206 -3.20 -3.57 10.39
CA GLY A 206 -1.95 -4.29 10.29
C GLY A 206 -1.65 -4.81 8.91
N PHE A 207 -0.69 -5.73 8.87
CA PHE A 207 -0.24 -6.33 7.62
C PHE A 207 -0.03 -7.84 7.76
N PHE A 208 0.08 -8.49 6.62
CA PHE A 208 0.36 -9.90 6.46
C PHE A 208 1.69 -10.07 5.75
N ILE A 209 2.62 -10.81 6.37
CA ILE A 209 3.85 -11.26 5.72
C ILE A 209 3.50 -12.51 4.94
N ASN A 210 3.54 -12.41 3.61
CA ASN A 210 3.15 -13.47 2.70
C ASN A 210 4.14 -13.51 1.53
N ASP A 211 4.18 -14.63 0.80
CA ASP A 211 5.01 -14.77 -0.40
C ASP A 211 6.52 -14.53 -0.16
N GLU A 212 6.97 -14.87 1.04
CA GLU A 212 8.27 -14.55 1.61
C GLU A 212 9.48 -15.23 0.94
N ASP A 213 9.26 -16.21 0.08
CA ASP A 213 10.35 -16.87 -0.67
C ASP A 213 10.50 -16.25 -2.08
N PRO A 214 11.76 -16.13 -2.56
CA PRO A 214 13.03 -16.46 -1.93
C PRO A 214 13.61 -15.31 -1.08
N SER A 215 13.01 -14.12 -1.05
CA SER A 215 13.62 -12.89 -0.54
C SER A 215 13.63 -12.82 0.99
N PHE A 216 12.48 -12.64 1.62
CA PHE A 216 12.40 -12.45 3.07
C PHE A 216 12.94 -13.67 3.85
N SER A 217 12.56 -14.88 3.45
CA SER A 217 13.03 -16.12 4.07
C SER A 217 14.53 -16.32 3.88
N GLY A 218 15.06 -16.10 2.67
CA GLY A 218 16.49 -16.22 2.38
C GLY A 218 17.34 -15.23 3.18
N TRP A 219 16.87 -13.97 3.24
CA TRP A 219 17.47 -12.94 4.07
C TRP A 219 17.39 -13.27 5.56
N ALA A 220 16.20 -13.66 6.07
CA ALA A 220 16.00 -14.01 7.47
C ALA A 220 16.90 -15.17 7.90
N LYS A 221 17.07 -16.19 7.04
CA LYS A 221 17.97 -17.31 7.29
C LYS A 221 19.43 -16.86 7.45
N LYS A 222 19.89 -15.95 6.59
CA LYS A 222 21.26 -15.39 6.65
C LYS A 222 21.46 -14.52 7.90
N LYS A 223 20.48 -13.68 8.24
CA LYS A 223 20.60 -12.64 9.27
C LYS A 223 20.26 -13.13 10.67
N PHE A 224 19.25 -13.99 10.82
CA PHE A 224 18.69 -14.42 12.09
C PHE A 224 18.70 -15.95 12.28
N GLY A 225 19.15 -16.71 11.29
CA GLY A 225 19.05 -18.17 11.29
C GLY A 225 17.68 -18.71 10.88
N GLY A 226 16.70 -17.85 10.65
CA GLY A 226 15.33 -18.18 10.27
C GLY A 226 14.34 -17.08 10.62
N ILE A 227 13.06 -17.32 10.39
CA ILE A 227 11.96 -16.43 10.79
C ILE A 227 11.56 -16.79 12.23
N ASN A 228 12.11 -16.08 13.21
CA ASN A 228 12.02 -16.38 14.64
C ASN A 228 11.76 -15.12 15.47
N SER A 229 11.71 -15.24 16.79
CA SER A 229 11.43 -14.14 17.72
C SER A 229 12.42 -12.98 17.62
N ALA A 230 13.69 -13.24 17.27
CA ALA A 230 14.68 -12.18 17.08
C ALA A 230 14.33 -11.30 15.86
N LEU A 231 13.83 -11.88 14.78
CA LEU A 231 13.31 -11.13 13.64
C LEU A 231 11.97 -10.45 13.97
N TYR A 232 11.03 -11.19 14.59
CA TYR A 232 9.71 -10.64 14.92
C TYR A 232 9.78 -9.49 15.91
N ALA A 233 10.82 -9.38 16.75
CA ALA A 233 11.03 -8.19 17.59
C ALA A 233 11.09 -6.90 16.75
N HIS A 234 11.78 -6.93 15.62
CA HIS A 234 11.86 -5.79 14.69
C HIS A 234 10.54 -5.57 13.92
N VAL A 235 9.87 -6.65 13.53
CA VAL A 235 8.57 -6.58 12.82
C VAL A 235 7.49 -5.99 13.73
N PHE A 236 7.40 -6.44 14.99
CA PHE A 236 6.43 -5.92 15.96
C PHE A 236 6.71 -4.45 16.30
N GLU A 237 7.96 -4.09 16.47
CA GLU A 237 8.34 -2.68 16.71
C GLU A 237 7.95 -1.80 15.51
N LEU A 238 8.24 -2.22 14.28
CA LEU A 238 7.84 -1.51 13.06
C LEU A 238 6.32 -1.31 13.00
N LEU A 239 5.56 -2.38 13.21
CA LEU A 239 4.09 -2.33 13.22
C LEU A 239 3.57 -1.29 14.24
N LEU A 240 4.04 -1.35 15.49
CA LEU A 240 3.61 -0.46 16.56
C LEU A 240 4.04 0.99 16.33
N ARG A 241 5.23 1.24 15.76
CA ARG A 241 5.69 2.58 15.38
C ARG A 241 4.82 3.20 14.30
N MET A 242 4.28 2.41 13.37
CA MET A 242 3.29 2.85 12.38
C MET A 242 1.85 2.88 12.92
N LYS A 243 1.67 2.72 14.25
CA LYS A 243 0.36 2.67 14.92
C LYS A 243 -0.55 1.53 14.44
N GLY A 244 0.05 0.47 13.88
CA GLY A 244 -0.60 -0.82 13.67
C GLY A 244 -0.65 -1.63 14.97
N ASN A 245 -1.59 -2.58 15.05
CA ASN A 245 -1.78 -3.40 16.25
C ASN A 245 -2.00 -4.88 15.92
N TYR A 246 -2.08 -5.28 14.65
CA TYR A 246 -2.50 -6.60 14.22
C TYR A 246 -1.58 -7.18 13.15
N LEU A 247 -1.20 -8.45 13.30
CA LEU A 247 -0.29 -9.12 12.35
C LEU A 247 -0.79 -10.51 11.98
N TRP A 248 -0.73 -10.84 10.69
CA TRP A 248 -0.65 -12.20 10.19
C TRP A 248 0.81 -12.53 9.87
N PRO A 249 1.39 -13.57 10.53
CA PRO A 249 2.79 -13.89 10.37
C PRO A 249 3.09 -14.63 9.07
N ALA A 250 4.37 -14.83 8.75
CA ALA A 250 4.84 -15.71 7.68
C ALA A 250 4.29 -17.12 7.85
N MET A 251 3.85 -17.76 6.76
CA MET A 251 3.05 -18.98 6.86
C MET A 251 3.39 -20.09 5.88
N TRP A 252 4.00 -19.78 4.73
CA TRP A 252 4.26 -20.83 3.74
C TRP A 252 5.30 -21.84 4.24
N ALA A 253 5.06 -23.10 3.95
CA ALA A 253 5.95 -24.20 4.37
C ALA A 253 7.43 -23.90 4.05
N PRO A 254 8.37 -24.15 4.96
CA PRO A 254 8.21 -24.84 6.25
C PRO A 254 8.00 -23.91 7.46
N LYS A 255 7.20 -22.85 7.39
CA LYS A 255 7.04 -21.86 8.46
C LYS A 255 5.76 -22.10 9.25
N ALA A 256 5.88 -22.02 10.60
CA ALA A 256 4.75 -22.13 11.51
C ALA A 256 5.02 -21.27 12.76
N PHE A 257 4.47 -20.07 12.79
CA PHE A 257 4.77 -18.98 13.73
C PHE A 257 4.96 -19.42 15.19
N ALA A 258 3.99 -20.14 15.74
CA ALA A 258 4.01 -20.54 17.17
C ALA A 258 4.61 -21.93 17.41
N ASP A 259 4.84 -22.73 16.36
CA ASP A 259 5.46 -24.04 16.42
C ASP A 259 6.99 -23.96 16.24
N ASP A 260 7.45 -23.09 15.32
CA ASP A 260 8.87 -22.87 15.06
C ASP A 260 9.60 -22.25 16.25
N ASP A 261 8.96 -21.27 16.91
CA ASP A 261 9.54 -20.58 18.07
C ASP A 261 8.41 -20.15 19.04
N PRO A 262 8.30 -20.83 20.21
CA PRO A 262 7.28 -20.46 21.22
C PRO A 262 7.43 -19.03 21.75
N ASP A 263 8.60 -18.41 21.61
CA ASP A 263 8.84 -17.03 22.03
C ASP A 263 8.17 -16.01 21.11
N ASN A 264 7.83 -16.38 19.88
CA ASN A 264 7.12 -15.51 18.94
C ASN A 264 5.80 -14.98 19.54
N GLN A 265 4.97 -15.88 20.07
CA GLN A 265 3.67 -15.52 20.63
C GLN A 265 3.82 -14.77 21.97
N ARG A 266 4.78 -15.16 22.81
CA ARG A 266 5.08 -14.47 24.07
C ARG A 266 5.56 -13.04 23.83
N LEU A 267 6.44 -12.84 22.85
CA LEU A 267 6.97 -11.54 22.48
C LEU A 267 5.89 -10.64 21.89
N ALA A 268 5.04 -11.16 21.00
CA ALA A 268 3.92 -10.40 20.45
C ALA A 268 3.04 -9.81 21.57
N ASP A 269 2.61 -10.63 22.50
CA ASP A 269 1.79 -10.19 23.63
C ASP A 269 2.56 -9.24 24.57
N ALA A 270 3.83 -9.52 24.85
CA ALA A 270 4.67 -8.67 25.68
C ALA A 270 4.87 -7.26 25.08
N MET A 271 4.90 -7.13 23.78
CA MET A 271 4.98 -5.85 23.10
C MET A 271 3.60 -5.20 22.85
N GLY A 272 2.51 -5.93 23.03
CA GLY A 272 1.13 -5.45 22.83
C GLY A 272 0.59 -5.66 21.41
N VAL A 273 1.18 -6.56 20.62
CA VAL A 273 0.70 -6.92 19.29
C VAL A 273 -0.40 -7.98 19.39
N VAL A 274 -1.49 -7.77 18.67
CA VAL A 274 -2.58 -8.74 18.52
C VAL A 274 -2.22 -9.67 17.35
N MET A 275 -2.20 -10.98 17.62
CA MET A 275 -1.90 -11.95 16.58
C MET A 275 -3.16 -12.53 15.95
N GLY A 276 -3.09 -12.83 14.68
CA GLY A 276 -4.02 -13.67 13.97
C GLY A 276 -3.29 -14.69 13.12
N SER A 277 -4.03 -15.44 12.35
CA SER A 277 -3.50 -16.29 11.29
C SER A 277 -4.26 -16.00 9.99
N SER A 278 -3.67 -16.35 8.86
CA SER A 278 -4.18 -15.98 7.54
C SER A 278 -5.56 -16.60 7.24
N HIS A 279 -6.12 -16.24 6.11
CA HIS A 279 -7.47 -16.63 5.69
C HIS A 279 -7.70 -18.14 5.55
N HIS A 280 -6.66 -18.96 5.36
CA HIS A 280 -6.78 -20.43 5.31
C HIS A 280 -6.10 -21.13 6.49
N GLU A 281 -5.36 -20.42 7.32
CA GLU A 281 -4.74 -20.88 8.55
C GLU A 281 -5.67 -20.67 9.74
N VAL A 282 -6.62 -21.53 9.94
CA VAL A 282 -7.70 -21.35 10.91
C VAL A 282 -7.34 -21.82 12.32
N MET A 283 -8.04 -21.28 13.34
CA MET A 283 -7.95 -21.74 14.73
C MET A 283 -6.54 -21.60 15.34
N MET A 284 -5.83 -20.52 14.96
CA MET A 284 -4.46 -20.22 15.43
C MET A 284 -3.43 -21.32 15.14
N ARG A 285 -3.61 -22.03 14.02
CA ARG A 285 -2.71 -23.05 13.50
C ARG A 285 -2.12 -22.62 12.18
N ALA A 286 -0.81 -22.82 12.00
CA ALA A 286 -0.21 -22.83 10.69
C ALA A 286 -0.62 -24.11 9.95
N GLN A 287 -0.90 -24.03 8.65
CA GLN A 287 -1.29 -25.21 7.89
C GLN A 287 -0.16 -26.23 7.78
N ASP A 288 1.08 -25.77 7.73
CA ASP A 288 2.27 -26.63 7.72
C ASP A 288 2.36 -27.54 8.96
N GLU A 289 1.85 -27.14 10.11
CA GLU A 289 1.78 -27.98 11.30
C GLU A 289 0.97 -29.28 11.05
N TRP A 290 0.00 -29.26 10.12
CA TRP A 290 -0.75 -30.47 9.73
C TRP A 290 0.13 -31.51 9.04
N HIS A 291 1.13 -31.09 8.30
CA HIS A 291 2.03 -31.93 7.54
C HIS A 291 3.32 -32.32 8.30
N ARG A 292 3.68 -31.58 9.35
CA ARG A 292 4.94 -31.77 10.12
C ARG A 292 4.87 -32.89 11.14
N HIS A 293 3.78 -33.01 11.87
CA HIS A 293 3.68 -33.83 13.11
C HIS A 293 2.87 -35.10 12.88
N THR A 294 2.99 -35.71 11.71
CA THR A 294 2.19 -36.87 11.30
C THR A 294 2.46 -38.14 12.11
N ASP A 295 3.62 -38.23 12.74
CA ASP A 295 4.00 -39.33 13.65
C ASP A 295 3.25 -39.33 14.99
N LEU A 296 2.64 -38.20 15.36
CA LEU A 296 1.82 -38.07 16.57
C LEU A 296 0.40 -38.63 16.42
N GLY A 297 -0.01 -39.06 15.22
CA GLY A 297 -1.29 -39.69 14.93
C GLY A 297 -2.52 -38.77 14.92
N VAL A 298 -2.33 -37.47 15.12
CA VAL A 298 -3.42 -36.46 15.08
C VAL A 298 -3.40 -35.68 13.79
N THR A 299 -2.22 -35.40 13.25
CA THR A 299 -2.02 -34.62 12.03
C THR A 299 -1.74 -35.51 10.83
N GLY A 300 -1.85 -34.95 9.64
CA GLY A 300 -1.71 -35.71 8.40
C GLY A 300 -3.02 -36.42 7.98
N GLY A 301 -2.94 -37.10 6.84
CA GLY A 301 -4.11 -37.61 6.17
C GLY A 301 -4.92 -36.51 5.47
N PRO A 302 -6.15 -36.81 5.01
CA PRO A 302 -6.93 -35.85 4.21
C PRO A 302 -7.24 -34.56 4.98
N TRP A 303 -6.93 -33.43 4.39
CA TRP A 303 -7.43 -32.12 4.80
C TRP A 303 -8.87 -31.94 4.27
N ASP A 304 -9.75 -32.82 4.73
CA ASP A 304 -11.14 -32.95 4.28
C ASP A 304 -12.05 -33.23 5.48
N TYR A 305 -12.85 -32.24 5.83
CA TYR A 305 -13.72 -32.33 7.01
C TYR A 305 -14.79 -33.42 6.90
N THR A 306 -15.16 -33.84 5.68
CA THR A 306 -16.12 -34.93 5.49
C THR A 306 -15.53 -36.29 5.82
N LYS A 307 -14.21 -36.44 5.74
CA LYS A 307 -13.47 -37.70 5.93
C LYS A 307 -12.68 -37.77 7.23
N ASN A 308 -12.22 -36.60 7.73
CA ASN A 308 -11.24 -36.53 8.82
C ASN A 308 -11.61 -35.50 9.90
N ALA A 309 -12.90 -35.28 10.15
CA ALA A 309 -13.40 -34.23 11.04
C ALA A 309 -12.87 -34.32 12.48
N GLU A 310 -12.65 -35.53 13.02
CA GLU A 310 -12.21 -35.71 14.41
C GLU A 310 -10.77 -35.24 14.61
N ASN A 311 -9.85 -35.62 13.74
CA ASN A 311 -8.46 -35.18 13.78
C ASN A 311 -8.36 -33.67 13.52
N LEU A 312 -9.13 -33.12 12.58
CA LEU A 312 -9.17 -31.69 12.34
C LEU A 312 -9.68 -30.92 13.57
N ARG A 313 -10.73 -31.39 14.25
CA ARG A 313 -11.19 -30.77 15.53
C ARG A 313 -10.11 -30.83 16.61
N THR A 314 -9.41 -31.95 16.74
CA THR A 314 -8.31 -32.12 17.71
C THR A 314 -7.16 -31.18 17.39
N PHE A 315 -6.78 -31.09 16.13
CA PHE A 315 -5.77 -30.17 15.64
C PHE A 315 -6.11 -28.70 15.94
N TRP A 316 -7.34 -28.27 15.60
CA TRP A 316 -7.83 -26.92 15.89
C TRP A 316 -7.90 -26.61 17.40
N ARG A 317 -8.34 -27.57 18.19
CA ARG A 317 -8.36 -27.44 19.67
C ARG A 317 -6.98 -27.11 20.22
N GLY A 318 -5.94 -27.81 19.77
CA GLY A 318 -4.57 -27.57 20.20
C GLY A 318 -4.07 -26.15 19.88
N GLY A 319 -4.56 -25.50 18.80
CA GLY A 319 -4.24 -24.10 18.52
C GLY A 319 -4.88 -23.14 19.53
N ILE A 320 -6.13 -23.35 19.89
CA ILE A 320 -6.81 -22.53 20.91
C ILE A 320 -6.23 -22.77 22.30
N GLU A 321 -5.88 -24.01 22.66
CA GLU A 321 -5.21 -24.34 23.94
C GLU A 321 -3.82 -23.65 24.02
N ARG A 322 -3.08 -23.61 22.91
CA ARG A 322 -1.82 -22.86 22.82
C ARG A 322 -2.06 -21.35 23.00
N MET A 323 -3.10 -20.77 22.41
CA MET A 323 -3.49 -19.39 22.66
C MET A 323 -3.79 -19.14 24.15
N MET A 324 -4.38 -20.12 24.87
CA MET A 324 -4.69 -20.04 26.31
C MET A 324 -3.50 -20.32 27.22
N SER A 325 -2.34 -20.68 26.70
CA SER A 325 -1.17 -21.10 27.48
C SER A 325 -0.42 -19.96 28.20
N LYS A 326 -0.90 -18.72 28.13
CA LYS A 326 -0.33 -17.55 28.85
C LYS A 326 -0.29 -17.73 30.36
N GLY A 327 -1.15 -18.58 30.90
CA GLY A 327 -1.26 -18.86 32.34
C GLY A 327 -2.23 -17.92 33.09
N GLY A 328 -2.61 -18.31 34.32
CA GLY A 328 -3.53 -17.54 35.13
C GLY A 328 -4.94 -17.37 34.53
N GLY A 329 -5.38 -18.28 33.67
CA GLY A 329 -6.67 -18.18 32.95
C GLY A 329 -6.73 -17.08 31.89
N LYS A 330 -5.58 -16.53 31.50
CA LYS A 330 -5.48 -15.49 30.46
C LYS A 330 -5.04 -16.08 29.13
N ALA A 331 -5.52 -15.52 28.03
CA ALA A 331 -5.07 -15.82 26.69
C ALA A 331 -4.00 -14.82 26.22
N TYR A 332 -3.15 -15.24 25.29
CA TYR A 332 -2.43 -14.31 24.43
C TYR A 332 -3.46 -13.55 23.56
N GLU A 333 -3.30 -12.24 23.45
CA GLU A 333 -4.29 -11.41 22.74
C GLU A 333 -4.29 -11.75 21.25
N SER A 334 -5.43 -12.23 20.75
CA SER A 334 -5.55 -12.78 19.40
C SER A 334 -6.94 -12.51 18.80
N VAL A 335 -7.00 -12.50 17.48
CA VAL A 335 -8.25 -12.61 16.72
C VAL A 335 -8.21 -13.93 15.96
N VAL A 336 -9.14 -14.81 16.28
CA VAL A 336 -9.16 -16.17 15.73
C VAL A 336 -9.76 -16.20 14.33
N THR A 337 -9.03 -16.67 13.35
CA THR A 337 -9.57 -16.97 12.01
C THR A 337 -10.39 -18.25 12.07
N ILE A 338 -11.64 -18.20 11.59
CA ILE A 338 -12.55 -19.35 11.48
C ILE A 338 -12.91 -19.61 10.01
N GLY A 339 -13.49 -20.75 9.73
CA GLY A 339 -13.79 -21.23 8.40
C GLY A 339 -12.86 -22.37 7.99
N MET A 340 -12.79 -22.65 6.71
CA MET A 340 -11.85 -23.64 6.12
C MET A 340 -11.76 -23.38 4.63
N ARG A 341 -10.56 -23.56 4.07
CA ARG A 341 -10.29 -23.74 2.64
C ARG A 341 -9.64 -25.09 2.41
N GLY A 342 -9.39 -25.47 1.17
CA GLY A 342 -8.66 -26.68 0.82
C GLY A 342 -7.19 -26.61 1.26
N ASP A 343 -6.50 -27.72 1.15
CA ASP A 343 -5.07 -27.83 1.42
C ASP A 343 -4.28 -26.94 0.43
N GLY A 344 -3.25 -26.25 0.91
CA GLY A 344 -2.44 -25.35 0.08
C GLY A 344 -3.17 -24.12 -0.47
N ASP A 345 -4.14 -23.58 0.26
CA ASP A 345 -4.95 -22.39 -0.14
C ASP A 345 -5.83 -22.64 -1.39
N GLU A 346 -6.16 -23.89 -1.68
CA GLU A 346 -7.06 -24.25 -2.77
C GLU A 346 -8.53 -24.21 -2.34
N ALA A 347 -9.45 -24.32 -3.32
CA ALA A 347 -10.86 -24.47 -3.02
C ALA A 347 -11.16 -25.84 -2.36
N MET A 348 -12.01 -25.83 -1.33
CA MET A 348 -12.30 -27.03 -0.54
C MET A 348 -13.02 -28.11 -1.35
N THR A 349 -13.93 -27.74 -2.25
CA THR A 349 -14.68 -28.64 -3.17
C THR A 349 -15.11 -27.89 -4.42
N GLU A 350 -15.36 -28.61 -5.52
CA GLU A 350 -16.10 -28.06 -6.66
C GLU A 350 -17.57 -27.88 -6.27
N GLY A 351 -18.12 -26.67 -6.42
CA GLY A 351 -19.50 -26.31 -6.11
C GLY A 351 -19.73 -25.71 -4.72
N ALA A 352 -20.98 -25.44 -4.38
CA ALA A 352 -21.35 -24.74 -3.15
C ALA A 352 -21.25 -25.62 -1.90
N ALA A 353 -20.23 -25.40 -1.07
CA ALA A 353 -20.04 -26.11 0.21
C ALA A 353 -20.69 -25.39 1.42
N VAL A 354 -21.74 -24.58 1.21
CA VAL A 354 -22.34 -23.73 2.26
C VAL A 354 -22.72 -24.51 3.52
N PRO A 355 -23.50 -25.59 3.48
CA PRO A 355 -23.88 -26.33 4.70
C PRO A 355 -22.68 -26.96 5.42
N LEU A 356 -21.69 -27.40 4.67
CA LEU A 356 -20.46 -27.96 5.25
C LEU A 356 -19.64 -26.87 6.00
N LEU A 357 -19.46 -25.70 5.40
CA LEU A 357 -18.77 -24.57 6.04
C LEU A 357 -19.51 -24.06 7.27
N GLU A 358 -20.84 -23.94 7.22
CA GLU A 358 -21.64 -23.55 8.38
C GLU A 358 -21.49 -24.53 9.54
N ARG A 359 -21.43 -25.84 9.26
CA ARG A 359 -21.15 -26.89 10.25
C ARG A 359 -19.72 -26.81 10.79
N ILE A 360 -18.72 -26.62 9.95
CA ILE A 360 -17.32 -26.44 10.36
C ILE A 360 -17.20 -25.27 11.32
N VAL A 361 -17.77 -24.12 10.98
CA VAL A 361 -17.74 -22.92 11.83
C VAL A 361 -18.47 -23.14 13.17
N ALA A 362 -19.59 -23.86 13.17
CA ALA A 362 -20.27 -24.21 14.40
C ALA A 362 -19.38 -25.08 15.32
N ASP A 363 -18.69 -26.08 14.78
CA ASP A 363 -17.77 -26.93 15.53
C ASP A 363 -16.53 -26.15 16.02
N GLN A 364 -15.94 -25.29 15.19
CA GLN A 364 -14.84 -24.41 15.61
C GLN A 364 -15.25 -23.49 16.75
N ARG A 365 -16.42 -22.87 16.70
CA ARG A 365 -16.94 -22.01 17.76
C ARG A 365 -17.21 -22.77 19.04
N LYS A 366 -17.66 -24.04 18.95
CA LYS A 366 -17.79 -24.94 20.09
C LYS A 366 -16.42 -25.21 20.74
N ILE A 367 -15.39 -25.48 19.94
CA ILE A 367 -14.01 -25.65 20.42
C ILE A 367 -13.51 -24.39 21.13
N ILE A 368 -13.73 -23.21 20.56
CA ILE A 368 -13.35 -21.94 21.18
C ILE A 368 -14.03 -21.80 22.55
N ALA A 369 -15.34 -22.04 22.64
CA ALA A 369 -16.07 -21.90 23.89
C ALA A 369 -15.58 -22.88 24.97
N GLU A 370 -15.33 -24.13 24.59
CA GLU A 370 -14.82 -25.17 25.49
C GLU A 370 -13.42 -24.89 26.00
N ALA A 371 -12.50 -24.50 25.10
CA ALA A 371 -11.10 -24.26 25.46
C ALA A 371 -10.90 -22.94 26.25
N THR A 372 -11.69 -21.91 25.97
CA THR A 372 -11.61 -20.62 26.67
C THR A 372 -12.45 -20.58 27.96
N GLY A 373 -13.40 -21.50 28.14
CA GLY A 373 -14.37 -21.50 29.25
C GLY A 373 -15.38 -20.34 29.19
N LYS A 374 -15.57 -19.71 28.01
CA LYS A 374 -16.45 -18.55 27.78
C LYS A 374 -17.27 -18.76 26.53
N PRO A 375 -18.43 -18.05 26.38
CA PRO A 375 -19.12 -18.03 25.10
C PRO A 375 -18.19 -17.64 23.96
N ALA A 376 -18.30 -18.33 22.81
CA ALA A 376 -17.45 -18.04 21.65
C ALA A 376 -17.53 -16.57 21.20
N SER A 377 -18.64 -15.89 21.45
CA SER A 377 -18.84 -14.47 21.15
C SER A 377 -17.98 -13.51 21.96
N GLU A 378 -17.33 -13.97 23.04
CA GLU A 378 -16.38 -13.17 23.83
C GLU A 378 -14.93 -13.28 23.33
N THR A 379 -14.64 -14.22 22.43
CA THR A 379 -13.36 -14.31 21.73
C THR A 379 -13.48 -13.64 20.37
N PRO A 380 -12.66 -12.62 20.05
CA PRO A 380 -12.70 -11.99 18.73
C PRO A 380 -12.43 -12.99 17.61
N GLN A 381 -13.28 -12.99 16.60
CA GLN A 381 -13.20 -13.93 15.46
C GLN A 381 -13.35 -13.19 14.15
N ILE A 382 -12.66 -13.67 13.13
CA ILE A 382 -12.84 -13.22 11.74
C ILE A 382 -13.17 -14.40 10.84
N TRP A 383 -13.91 -14.12 9.79
CA TRP A 383 -14.08 -15.02 8.65
C TRP A 383 -13.74 -14.28 7.37
N ALA A 384 -12.66 -14.69 6.71
CA ALA A 384 -12.20 -14.08 5.47
C ALA A 384 -13.04 -14.58 4.29
N LEU A 385 -13.69 -13.66 3.61
CA LEU A 385 -14.45 -13.90 2.40
C LEU A 385 -13.52 -13.76 1.18
N TYR A 386 -12.59 -14.71 1.06
CA TYR A 386 -11.54 -14.70 0.03
C TYR A 386 -11.85 -15.73 -1.05
N LYS A 387 -11.58 -15.38 -2.31
CA LYS A 387 -11.84 -16.23 -3.49
C LYS A 387 -13.27 -16.84 -3.48
N GLU A 388 -13.40 -18.17 -3.52
CA GLU A 388 -14.67 -18.92 -3.54
C GLU A 388 -15.52 -18.74 -2.27
N VAL A 389 -14.90 -18.45 -1.13
CA VAL A 389 -15.64 -18.24 0.13
C VAL A 389 -16.57 -17.03 0.04
N GLN A 390 -16.19 -16.00 -0.74
CA GLN A 390 -17.10 -14.88 -1.00
C GLN A 390 -18.30 -15.32 -1.85
N ASP A 391 -18.11 -16.21 -2.82
CA ASP A 391 -19.20 -16.71 -3.65
C ASP A 391 -20.19 -17.53 -2.81
N TYR A 392 -19.71 -18.30 -1.82
CA TYR A 392 -20.58 -18.98 -0.85
C TYR A 392 -21.39 -17.96 -0.01
N TYR A 393 -20.78 -16.87 0.40
CA TYR A 393 -21.48 -15.79 1.10
C TYR A 393 -22.57 -15.14 0.22
N ASP A 394 -22.27 -14.86 -1.04
CA ASP A 394 -23.21 -14.29 -2.00
C ASP A 394 -24.36 -15.27 -2.33
N HIS A 395 -24.15 -16.59 -2.18
CA HIS A 395 -25.19 -17.63 -2.26
C HIS A 395 -25.93 -17.90 -0.94
N GLY A 396 -25.77 -17.04 0.06
CA GLY A 396 -26.58 -17.04 1.28
C GLY A 396 -25.98 -17.78 2.47
N MET A 397 -24.66 -18.06 2.48
CA MET A 397 -23.95 -18.58 3.64
C MET A 397 -24.16 -17.67 4.86
N LYS A 398 -24.55 -18.25 5.97
CA LYS A 398 -24.82 -17.52 7.22
C LYS A 398 -23.57 -17.40 8.07
N VAL A 399 -23.26 -16.19 8.46
CA VAL A 399 -22.14 -15.90 9.37
C VAL A 399 -22.70 -15.33 10.69
N PRO A 400 -22.31 -15.89 11.86
CA PRO A 400 -22.75 -15.37 13.16
C PRO A 400 -22.49 -13.86 13.29
N ASP A 401 -23.43 -13.12 13.89
CA ASP A 401 -23.41 -11.66 13.94
C ASP A 401 -22.20 -11.06 14.68
N ASP A 402 -21.62 -11.80 15.61
CA ASP A 402 -20.45 -11.43 16.41
C ASP A 402 -19.10 -11.70 15.69
N VAL A 403 -19.10 -12.39 14.56
CA VAL A 403 -17.91 -12.63 13.74
C VAL A 403 -17.67 -11.46 12.81
N THR A 404 -16.44 -10.95 12.76
CA THR A 404 -16.05 -9.93 11.76
C THR A 404 -16.04 -10.54 10.37
N LEU A 405 -16.81 -9.94 9.44
CA LEU A 405 -16.72 -10.27 8.02
C LEU A 405 -15.57 -9.53 7.39
N LEU A 406 -14.55 -10.26 6.96
CA LEU A 406 -13.38 -9.71 6.30
C LEU A 406 -13.53 -9.88 4.78
N PHE A 407 -13.96 -8.83 4.09
CA PHE A 407 -14.01 -8.79 2.64
C PHE A 407 -12.61 -8.66 2.05
N SER A 408 -12.44 -9.09 0.81
CA SER A 408 -11.16 -8.96 0.10
C SER A 408 -11.28 -8.12 -1.16
N ASP A 409 -10.12 -7.66 -1.64
CA ASP A 409 -9.97 -7.22 -3.02
C ASP A 409 -9.83 -8.43 -3.98
N ASP A 410 -9.61 -8.12 -5.24
CA ASP A 410 -9.38 -9.11 -6.30
C ASP A 410 -7.90 -9.49 -6.47
N ASN A 411 -7.08 -9.25 -5.47
CA ASN A 411 -5.61 -9.39 -5.46
C ASN A 411 -4.87 -8.37 -6.36
N TRP A 412 -5.61 -7.44 -6.97
CA TRP A 412 -5.07 -6.41 -7.87
C TRP A 412 -5.53 -5.01 -7.46
N GLY A 413 -6.02 -4.88 -6.21
CA GLY A 413 -6.40 -3.61 -5.61
C GLY A 413 -7.83 -3.13 -5.89
N GLN A 414 -8.73 -4.01 -6.37
CA GLN A 414 -10.16 -3.69 -6.53
C GLN A 414 -10.98 -4.47 -5.51
N ILE A 415 -11.65 -3.80 -4.57
CA ILE A 415 -12.52 -4.44 -3.58
C ILE A 415 -13.69 -5.13 -4.27
N ARG A 416 -13.88 -6.43 -3.99
CA ARG A 416 -14.89 -7.29 -4.64
C ARG A 416 -16.29 -7.10 -4.07
N ARG A 417 -16.39 -6.83 -2.76
CA ARG A 417 -17.67 -6.80 -2.06
C ARG A 417 -17.64 -5.82 -0.89
N LEU A 418 -18.74 -5.11 -0.68
CA LEU A 418 -18.98 -4.26 0.49
C LEU A 418 -20.45 -4.34 0.89
N PRO A 419 -20.80 -4.01 2.16
CA PRO A 419 -22.19 -3.91 2.57
C PRO A 419 -22.95 -2.88 1.74
N ALA A 420 -24.20 -3.16 1.39
CA ALA A 420 -25.06 -2.19 0.72
C ALA A 420 -25.33 -0.97 1.62
N PRO A 421 -25.58 0.23 1.04
CA PRO A 421 -26.02 1.37 1.83
C PRO A 421 -27.27 1.03 2.66
N GLY A 422 -27.23 1.33 3.96
CA GLY A 422 -28.36 1.05 4.85
C GLY A 422 -28.40 -0.38 5.39
N THR A 423 -27.40 -1.23 5.09
CA THR A 423 -27.28 -2.55 5.75
C THR A 423 -27.15 -2.34 7.26
N PRO A 424 -27.94 -3.07 8.10
CA PRO A 424 -27.83 -2.99 9.55
C PRO A 424 -26.42 -3.30 10.03
N ALA A 425 -25.97 -2.58 11.06
CA ALA A 425 -24.69 -2.86 11.71
C ALA A 425 -24.71 -4.25 12.34
N ARG A 426 -23.61 -5.00 12.22
CA ARG A 426 -23.37 -6.26 12.89
C ARG A 426 -22.37 -6.09 14.02
N ARG A 427 -22.47 -6.89 15.10
CA ARG A 427 -21.59 -6.78 16.29
C ARG A 427 -20.11 -7.03 15.95
N GLY A 428 -19.82 -8.02 15.12
CA GLY A 428 -18.46 -8.29 14.66
C GLY A 428 -17.90 -7.23 13.69
N GLY A 429 -18.77 -6.43 13.08
CA GLY A 429 -18.38 -5.42 12.10
C GLY A 429 -17.86 -6.00 10.77
N TYR A 430 -17.27 -5.13 9.98
CA TYR A 430 -16.71 -5.43 8.67
C TYR A 430 -15.25 -5.01 8.59
N GLY A 431 -14.46 -5.78 7.83
CA GLY A 431 -13.05 -5.47 7.56
C GLY A 431 -12.68 -5.69 6.11
N ILE A 432 -11.44 -5.32 5.77
CA ILE A 432 -10.85 -5.47 4.44
C ILE A 432 -9.50 -6.20 4.54
N TYR A 433 -9.32 -7.21 3.72
CA TYR A 433 -8.03 -7.82 3.37
C TYR A 433 -7.63 -7.32 1.98
N TYR A 434 -6.54 -6.56 1.92
CA TYR A 434 -6.06 -5.85 0.72
C TYR A 434 -4.69 -6.39 0.30
N HIS A 435 -4.28 -6.20 -0.97
CA HIS A 435 -3.01 -6.71 -1.49
C HIS A 435 -2.12 -5.62 -2.06
N PHE A 436 -0.84 -5.64 -1.66
CA PHE A 436 0.25 -4.88 -2.28
C PHE A 436 1.16 -5.75 -3.12
N ASP A 437 1.14 -7.05 -2.89
CA ASP A 437 1.76 -8.07 -3.68
C ASP A 437 0.84 -9.29 -3.85
N TYR A 438 1.15 -10.19 -4.78
CA TYR A 438 0.32 -11.36 -5.02
C TYR A 438 1.06 -12.45 -5.78
N VAL A 439 0.87 -13.70 -5.37
CA VAL A 439 1.20 -14.91 -6.11
C VAL A 439 -0.07 -15.54 -6.65
N GLY A 440 -0.23 -15.54 -7.97
CA GLY A 440 -1.41 -16.10 -8.63
C GLY A 440 -1.67 -15.49 -10.00
N GLY A 441 -2.74 -15.98 -10.65
CA GLY A 441 -3.16 -15.48 -11.96
C GLY A 441 -3.86 -14.12 -11.93
N PRO A 442 -3.74 -13.32 -13.00
CA PRO A 442 -3.10 -13.62 -14.27
C PRO A 442 -1.57 -13.54 -14.25
N ARG A 443 -0.94 -12.94 -13.27
CA ARG A 443 0.51 -12.81 -13.11
C ARG A 443 0.88 -12.58 -11.66
N ASN A 444 1.96 -13.23 -11.17
CA ASN A 444 2.63 -12.84 -9.93
C ASN A 444 3.19 -11.43 -10.04
N TYR A 445 3.16 -10.70 -8.93
CA TYR A 445 3.85 -9.41 -8.80
C TYR A 445 4.29 -9.24 -7.34
N LYS A 446 5.59 -9.30 -7.08
CA LYS A 446 6.17 -9.25 -5.73
C LYS A 446 7.59 -8.67 -5.66
N TRP A 447 8.23 -8.40 -6.82
CA TRP A 447 9.60 -7.93 -6.83
C TRP A 447 9.77 -6.51 -6.28
N ILE A 448 8.91 -5.57 -6.72
CA ILE A 448 9.06 -4.13 -6.45
C ILE A 448 7.69 -3.49 -6.22
N ASN A 449 7.66 -2.39 -5.45
CA ASN A 449 6.40 -1.66 -5.23
C ASN A 449 5.82 -1.10 -6.54
N THR A 450 4.58 -1.45 -6.84
CA THR A 450 3.82 -0.95 -7.98
C THR A 450 2.47 -0.34 -7.57
N ASN A 451 2.30 -0.05 -6.27
CA ASN A 451 1.04 0.44 -5.73
C ASN A 451 0.95 1.96 -5.84
N GLN A 452 -0.17 2.47 -6.34
CA GLN A 452 -0.55 3.88 -6.25
C GLN A 452 -1.31 4.11 -4.96
N ILE A 453 -0.83 5.00 -4.09
CA ILE A 453 -1.54 5.34 -2.85
C ILE A 453 -2.90 5.98 -3.13
N GLU A 454 -3.07 6.63 -4.27
CA GLU A 454 -4.33 7.20 -4.73
C GLU A 454 -5.38 6.11 -5.01
N LYS A 455 -4.95 4.96 -5.54
CA LYS A 455 -5.82 3.78 -5.73
C LYS A 455 -6.18 3.15 -4.40
N VAL A 456 -5.19 3.00 -3.51
CA VAL A 456 -5.41 2.51 -2.14
C VAL A 456 -6.41 3.42 -1.42
N TRP A 457 -6.20 4.74 -1.47
CA TRP A 457 -7.10 5.73 -0.89
C TRP A 457 -8.52 5.59 -1.43
N GLN A 458 -8.68 5.53 -2.74
CA GLN A 458 -10.00 5.48 -3.38
C GLN A 458 -10.80 4.24 -2.94
N GLN A 459 -10.15 3.08 -2.83
CA GLN A 459 -10.81 1.85 -2.42
C GLN A 459 -11.07 1.80 -0.91
N MET A 460 -10.11 2.26 -0.09
CA MET A 460 -10.24 2.20 1.36
C MET A 460 -11.17 3.31 1.91
N ASP A 461 -11.26 4.48 1.26
CA ASP A 461 -12.26 5.49 1.56
C ASP A 461 -13.69 4.97 1.29
N LEU A 462 -13.89 4.30 0.14
CA LEU A 462 -15.15 3.62 -0.16
C LEU A 462 -15.50 2.56 0.88
N ALA A 463 -14.52 1.73 1.27
CA ALA A 463 -14.71 0.70 2.30
C ALA A 463 -15.10 1.31 3.66
N TYR A 464 -14.42 2.38 4.07
CA TYR A 464 -14.73 3.10 5.31
C TYR A 464 -16.13 3.73 5.28
N ALA A 465 -16.50 4.35 4.17
CA ALA A 465 -17.82 4.92 3.94
C ALA A 465 -18.94 3.86 4.00
N ARG A 466 -18.62 2.60 3.65
CA ARG A 466 -19.52 1.44 3.73
C ARG A 466 -19.46 0.69 5.06
N GLY A 467 -18.74 1.21 6.05
CA GLY A 467 -18.69 0.68 7.41
C GLY A 467 -17.63 -0.39 7.68
N ALA A 468 -16.66 -0.59 6.80
CA ALA A 468 -15.51 -1.47 7.07
C ALA A 468 -14.53 -0.77 8.03
N ARG A 469 -14.81 -0.87 9.33
CA ARG A 469 -14.09 -0.18 10.42
C ARG A 469 -13.54 -1.12 11.48
N ALA A 470 -13.88 -2.41 11.41
CA ALA A 470 -13.44 -3.38 12.39
C ALA A 470 -11.99 -3.83 12.16
N MET A 471 -11.58 -4.02 10.90
CA MET A 471 -10.25 -4.52 10.57
C MET A 471 -9.80 -4.07 9.18
N TRP A 472 -8.57 -3.56 9.08
CA TRP A 472 -7.86 -3.38 7.83
C TRP A 472 -6.52 -4.11 7.89
N ILE A 473 -6.32 -5.08 7.02
CA ILE A 473 -5.08 -5.83 6.89
C ILE A 473 -4.63 -5.84 5.43
N VAL A 474 -3.35 -5.65 5.19
CA VAL A 474 -2.77 -5.64 3.85
C VAL A 474 -1.67 -6.68 3.71
N ASN A 475 -1.73 -7.50 2.66
CA ASN A 475 -0.63 -8.36 2.25
C ASN A 475 0.51 -7.50 1.72
N VAL A 476 1.70 -7.61 2.30
CA VAL A 476 2.89 -6.85 1.94
C VAL A 476 4.03 -7.73 1.42
N GLY A 477 3.77 -9.01 1.19
CA GLY A 477 4.80 -9.96 0.80
C GLY A 477 5.96 -9.97 1.78
N ASP A 478 7.09 -9.47 1.33
CA ASP A 478 8.37 -9.43 2.06
C ASP A 478 8.56 -8.21 3.00
N ILE A 479 7.57 -7.37 3.23
CA ILE A 479 7.66 -6.02 3.85
C ILE A 479 8.40 -5.03 2.96
N LYS A 480 9.54 -5.42 2.43
CA LYS A 480 10.32 -4.65 1.44
C LYS A 480 10.02 -5.16 0.03
N PRO A 481 9.85 -4.26 -0.92
CA PRO A 481 10.00 -2.79 -0.84
C PRO A 481 8.67 -2.02 -0.67
N MET A 482 7.82 -2.46 0.25
CA MET A 482 6.47 -1.87 0.45
C MET A 482 6.43 -0.75 1.50
N GLU A 483 7.58 -0.16 1.85
CA GLU A 483 7.70 0.84 2.93
C GLU A 483 6.77 2.04 2.73
N TYR A 484 6.75 2.60 1.54
CA TYR A 484 5.94 3.79 1.22
C TYR A 484 4.41 3.50 1.26
N PRO A 485 3.87 2.53 0.51
CA PRO A 485 2.45 2.25 0.54
C PRO A 485 1.98 1.69 1.89
N LEU A 486 2.81 0.95 2.63
CA LEU A 486 2.48 0.45 3.96
C LEU A 486 2.36 1.60 4.98
N SER A 487 3.29 2.57 4.94
CA SER A 487 3.19 3.79 5.75
C SER A 487 1.88 4.53 5.49
N PHE A 488 1.49 4.66 4.22
CA PHE A 488 0.24 5.29 3.82
C PHE A 488 -0.99 4.52 4.33
N PHE A 489 -1.02 3.21 4.12
CA PHE A 489 -2.14 2.36 4.50
C PHE A 489 -2.42 2.42 6.00
N LEU A 490 -1.38 2.32 6.84
CA LEU A 490 -1.54 2.36 8.30
C LEU A 490 -1.85 3.78 8.82
N ALA A 491 -1.28 4.82 8.21
CA ALA A 491 -1.65 6.20 8.52
C ALA A 491 -3.13 6.49 8.19
N MET A 492 -3.60 6.00 7.04
CA MET A 492 -5.01 6.10 6.66
C MET A 492 -5.91 5.28 7.59
N ALA A 493 -5.51 4.05 7.96
CA ALA A 493 -6.28 3.21 8.89
C ALA A 493 -6.39 3.83 10.30
N TRP A 494 -5.36 4.59 10.72
CA TRP A 494 -5.43 5.36 11.96
C TRP A 494 -6.51 6.44 11.91
N ASN A 495 -6.54 7.24 10.83
CA ASN A 495 -7.55 8.29 10.66
C ASN A 495 -7.95 8.50 9.18
N PRO A 496 -8.89 7.69 8.64
CA PRO A 496 -9.35 7.83 7.26
C PRO A 496 -9.96 9.20 6.95
N GLU A 497 -10.60 9.84 7.95
CA GLU A 497 -11.28 11.13 7.79
C GLU A 497 -10.29 12.29 7.57
N ALA A 498 -9.06 12.15 8.07
CA ALA A 498 -8.01 13.13 7.84
C ALA A 498 -7.35 12.98 6.45
N MET A 499 -7.49 11.83 5.80
CA MET A 499 -6.91 11.55 4.48
C MET A 499 -7.78 12.13 3.36
N THR A 500 -7.95 13.45 3.36
CA THR A 500 -8.67 14.18 2.31
C THR A 500 -7.90 14.13 0.98
N PRO A 501 -8.53 14.44 -0.19
CA PRO A 501 -7.81 14.54 -1.46
C PRO A 501 -6.60 15.51 -1.44
N ALA A 502 -6.68 16.58 -0.65
CA ALA A 502 -5.56 17.51 -0.48
C ALA A 502 -4.42 16.90 0.35
N ALA A 503 -4.76 16.17 1.41
CA ALA A 503 -3.79 15.45 2.22
C ALA A 503 -3.12 14.31 1.45
N LEU A 504 -3.89 13.58 0.63
CA LEU A 504 -3.38 12.56 -0.28
C LEU A 504 -2.37 13.13 -1.27
N ALA A 505 -2.67 14.26 -1.91
CA ALA A 505 -1.77 14.91 -2.85
C ALA A 505 -0.46 15.43 -2.18
N ALA A 506 -0.52 15.80 -0.90
CA ALA A 506 0.64 16.26 -0.15
C ALA A 506 1.47 15.11 0.45
N TYR A 507 0.89 13.91 0.57
CA TYR A 507 1.49 12.79 1.31
C TYR A 507 2.89 12.39 0.82
N PRO A 508 3.19 12.32 -0.49
CA PRO A 508 4.54 11.95 -0.94
C PRO A 508 5.64 12.87 -0.40
N ALA A 509 5.41 14.18 -0.41
CA ALA A 509 6.36 15.16 0.13
C ALA A 509 6.44 15.08 1.66
N VAL A 510 5.32 14.90 2.35
CA VAL A 510 5.27 14.74 3.82
C VAL A 510 6.02 13.48 4.26
N TRP A 511 5.84 12.36 3.56
CA TRP A 511 6.59 11.12 3.83
C TRP A 511 8.09 11.29 3.55
N ALA A 512 8.44 11.93 2.44
CA ALA A 512 9.83 12.22 2.11
C ALA A 512 10.50 13.16 3.14
N GLU A 513 9.78 14.15 3.68
CA GLU A 513 10.27 15.01 4.76
C GLU A 513 10.56 14.21 6.04
N ALA A 514 9.69 13.26 6.40
CA ALA A 514 9.89 12.42 7.58
C ALA A 514 11.08 11.47 7.46
N VAL A 515 11.44 11.07 6.24
CA VAL A 515 12.53 10.10 5.97
C VAL A 515 13.86 10.82 5.68
N PHE A 516 13.85 11.86 4.84
CA PHE A 516 15.06 12.51 4.32
C PHE A 516 15.26 13.94 4.81
N GLY A 517 14.29 14.50 5.57
CA GLY A 517 14.31 15.89 6.03
C GLY A 517 13.78 16.86 4.98
N HIS A 518 13.63 18.11 5.38
CA HIS A 518 12.90 19.15 4.65
C HIS A 518 13.52 19.53 3.28
N GLU A 519 14.85 19.54 3.19
CA GLU A 519 15.56 20.15 2.05
C GLU A 519 15.24 19.48 0.70
N GLN A 520 15.13 18.15 0.66
CA GLN A 520 14.88 17.39 -0.58
C GLN A 520 13.47 16.78 -0.63
N ALA A 521 12.62 17.06 0.37
CA ALA A 521 11.29 16.44 0.51
C ALA A 521 10.40 16.64 -0.72
N GLY A 522 10.35 17.83 -1.27
CA GLY A 522 9.59 18.15 -2.48
C GLY A 522 10.04 17.32 -3.69
N ALA A 523 11.34 17.35 -3.99
CA ALA A 523 11.92 16.66 -5.13
C ALA A 523 11.76 15.13 -5.00
N ILE A 524 11.97 14.57 -3.81
CA ILE A 524 11.78 13.13 -3.56
C ILE A 524 10.29 12.76 -3.65
N GLY A 525 9.39 13.58 -3.13
CA GLY A 525 7.95 13.37 -3.24
C GLY A 525 7.46 13.37 -4.69
N GLU A 526 7.97 14.28 -5.53
CA GLU A 526 7.71 14.31 -6.98
C GLU A 526 8.22 13.04 -7.68
N MET A 527 9.41 12.57 -7.33
CA MET A 527 9.98 11.33 -7.88
C MET A 527 9.18 10.10 -7.50
N ILE A 528 8.76 9.96 -6.24
CA ILE A 528 7.92 8.85 -5.77
C ILE A 528 6.57 8.87 -6.49
N THR A 529 5.99 10.04 -6.69
CA THR A 529 4.73 10.23 -7.43
C THR A 529 4.88 9.81 -8.89
N ALA A 530 5.95 10.25 -9.56
CA ALA A 530 6.22 9.86 -10.95
C ALA A 530 6.47 8.35 -11.07
N TYR A 531 7.28 7.78 -10.17
CA TYR A 531 7.54 6.35 -10.08
C TYR A 531 6.24 5.54 -9.94
N SER A 532 5.37 5.89 -8.98
CA SER A 532 4.11 5.21 -8.74
C SER A 532 3.19 5.27 -9.97
N ARG A 533 3.13 6.42 -10.65
CA ARG A 533 2.35 6.58 -11.89
C ARG A 533 2.91 5.75 -13.04
N TYR A 534 4.23 5.66 -13.20
CA TYR A 534 4.85 4.90 -14.27
C TYR A 534 4.75 3.39 -14.06
N THR A 535 4.94 2.91 -12.83
CA THR A 535 4.77 1.49 -12.49
C THR A 535 3.31 1.04 -12.58
N ALA A 536 2.36 1.94 -12.30
CA ALA A 536 0.94 1.67 -12.44
C ALA A 536 0.48 1.49 -13.90
N ARG A 537 1.27 1.92 -14.89
CA ARG A 537 0.96 1.66 -16.30
C ARG A 537 0.94 0.17 -16.60
N ARG A 538 1.98 -0.55 -16.14
CA ARG A 538 2.10 -1.99 -16.25
C ARG A 538 3.11 -2.49 -15.23
N LYS A 539 2.77 -3.58 -14.53
CA LYS A 539 3.67 -4.19 -13.54
C LYS A 539 4.89 -4.79 -14.24
N PRO A 540 6.09 -4.80 -13.63
CA PRO A 540 7.32 -5.28 -14.26
C PRO A 540 7.22 -6.71 -14.78
N GLU A 541 6.54 -7.60 -14.05
CA GLU A 541 6.35 -9.00 -14.41
C GLU A 541 5.46 -9.21 -15.65
N LEU A 542 4.78 -8.16 -16.10
CA LEU A 542 3.96 -8.14 -17.32
C LEU A 542 4.66 -7.50 -18.52
N ILE A 543 5.88 -6.98 -18.33
CA ILE A 543 6.61 -6.27 -19.41
C ILE A 543 7.49 -7.25 -20.17
N ASP A 544 7.39 -7.19 -21.49
CA ASP A 544 8.23 -7.89 -22.46
C ASP A 544 8.50 -7.00 -23.69
N GLN A 545 9.20 -7.53 -24.68
CA GLN A 545 9.54 -6.82 -25.92
C GLN A 545 8.32 -6.48 -26.80
N ASP A 546 7.17 -7.06 -26.56
CA ASP A 546 5.93 -6.86 -27.32
C ASP A 546 4.89 -6.01 -26.55
N SER A 547 5.19 -5.58 -25.33
CA SER A 547 4.26 -4.88 -24.45
C SER A 547 3.83 -3.51 -24.94
N PHE A 548 4.72 -2.79 -25.64
CA PHE A 548 4.43 -1.45 -26.13
C PHE A 548 4.87 -1.28 -27.60
N ALA A 549 4.13 -0.47 -28.35
CA ALA A 549 4.36 -0.30 -29.77
C ALA A 549 5.62 0.55 -30.06
N LEU A 550 6.46 0.05 -30.99
CA LEU A 550 7.45 0.87 -31.68
C LEU A 550 6.75 1.63 -32.83
N GLY A 551 7.18 2.84 -33.14
CA GLY A 551 6.71 3.59 -34.33
C GLY A 551 7.24 3.01 -35.64
N GLY A 552 8.38 2.33 -35.58
CA GLY A 552 8.96 1.59 -36.69
C GLY A 552 10.12 2.27 -37.41
N ILE A 553 10.48 1.74 -38.57
CA ILE A 553 11.59 2.25 -39.40
C ILE A 553 11.02 3.25 -40.39
N THR A 554 11.57 4.46 -40.41
CA THR A 554 11.21 5.54 -41.32
C THR A 554 12.38 5.86 -42.25
N PRO A 555 12.18 6.59 -43.37
CA PRO A 555 13.32 7.02 -44.23
C PRO A 555 14.38 7.84 -43.47
N ASP A 556 13.95 8.61 -42.47
CA ASP A 556 14.81 9.53 -41.72
C ASP A 556 15.46 8.92 -40.48
N GLY A 557 15.03 7.72 -40.05
CA GLY A 557 15.55 7.04 -38.86
C GLY A 557 14.58 6.05 -38.25
N LEU A 558 14.72 5.84 -36.92
CA LEU A 558 13.84 4.97 -36.12
C LEU A 558 12.83 5.81 -35.33
N ASP A 559 11.54 5.53 -35.47
CA ASP A 559 10.50 6.09 -34.59
C ASP A 559 10.36 5.17 -33.35
N GLY A 560 10.75 5.67 -32.18
CA GLY A 560 10.67 4.93 -30.92
C GLY A 560 9.25 4.57 -30.50
N GLY A 561 8.25 5.25 -31.08
CA GLY A 561 6.85 5.03 -30.78
C GLY A 561 6.51 5.34 -29.32
N GLU A 562 5.49 4.66 -28.84
CA GLU A 562 5.03 4.78 -27.46
C GLU A 562 6.06 4.18 -26.47
N PHE A 563 6.72 3.08 -26.85
CA PHE A 563 7.74 2.47 -26.01
C PHE A 563 8.92 3.42 -25.80
N GLY A 564 9.41 4.06 -26.86
CA GLY A 564 10.50 5.04 -26.77
C GLY A 564 10.15 6.25 -25.91
N ALA A 565 8.90 6.72 -25.97
CA ALA A 565 8.43 7.81 -25.10
C ALA A 565 8.46 7.42 -23.62
N MET A 566 8.02 6.21 -23.29
CA MET A 566 8.07 5.70 -21.90
C MET A 566 9.52 5.53 -21.42
N VAL A 567 10.42 5.00 -22.25
CA VAL A 567 11.86 4.92 -21.91
C VAL A 567 12.43 6.30 -21.61
N ALA A 568 12.08 7.31 -22.42
CA ALA A 568 12.56 8.67 -22.21
C ALA A 568 12.04 9.29 -20.88
N GLU A 569 10.81 8.98 -20.49
CA GLU A 569 10.27 9.39 -19.16
C GLU A 569 11.05 8.74 -18.02
N TRP A 570 11.35 7.43 -18.12
CA TRP A 570 12.17 6.72 -17.11
C TRP A 570 13.60 7.24 -17.08
N ASP A 571 14.22 7.55 -18.21
CA ASP A 571 15.55 8.14 -18.30
C ASP A 571 15.61 9.50 -17.62
N ALA A 572 14.60 10.33 -17.84
CA ALA A 572 14.50 11.63 -17.19
C ALA A 572 14.31 11.52 -15.68
N LEU A 573 13.51 10.57 -15.22
CA LEU A 573 13.30 10.32 -13.81
C LEU A 573 14.57 9.81 -13.13
N GLU A 574 15.31 8.88 -13.76
CA GLU A 574 16.58 8.38 -13.26
C GLU A 574 17.66 9.50 -13.20
N ALA A 575 17.72 10.35 -14.22
CA ALA A 575 18.65 11.48 -14.23
C ALA A 575 18.36 12.46 -13.09
N HIS A 576 17.08 12.77 -12.83
CA HIS A 576 16.67 13.62 -11.71
C HIS A 576 16.98 12.97 -10.36
N MET A 577 16.75 11.68 -10.22
CA MET A 577 17.10 10.90 -9.03
C MET A 577 18.61 10.96 -8.73
N LEU A 578 19.47 10.80 -9.75
CA LEU A 578 20.91 10.92 -9.59
C LEU A 578 21.36 12.34 -9.22
N GLU A 579 20.68 13.36 -9.74
CA GLU A 579 20.93 14.76 -9.36
C GLU A 579 20.59 14.99 -7.87
N VAL A 580 19.41 14.56 -7.41
CA VAL A 580 19.00 14.70 -6.01
C VAL A 580 19.96 13.96 -5.07
N ARG A 581 20.42 12.77 -5.46
CA ARG A 581 21.39 11.97 -4.71
C ARG A 581 22.65 12.76 -4.34
N THR A 582 23.13 13.64 -5.23
CA THR A 582 24.36 14.45 -4.97
C THR A 582 24.18 15.50 -3.88
N ARG A 583 22.92 15.81 -3.49
CA ARG A 583 22.58 16.81 -2.47
C ARG A 583 22.31 16.20 -1.11
N LEU A 584 22.27 14.87 -1.00
CA LEU A 584 22.02 14.16 0.25
C LEU A 584 23.30 14.02 1.08
N ARG A 585 23.11 13.96 2.39
CA ARG A 585 24.20 13.64 3.30
C ARG A 585 24.67 12.19 3.14
N PRO A 586 25.94 11.88 3.43
CA PRO A 586 26.47 10.50 3.31
C PRO A 586 25.67 9.47 4.12
N ASP A 587 25.17 9.83 5.32
CA ASP A 587 24.38 8.96 6.19
C ASP A 587 22.99 8.66 5.66
N GLN A 588 22.49 9.38 4.66
CA GLN A 588 21.20 9.16 3.99
C GLN A 588 21.30 8.28 2.74
N LEU A 589 22.50 7.99 2.24
CA LEU A 589 22.67 7.35 0.92
C LEU A 589 22.15 5.90 0.90
N ASP A 590 22.29 5.15 1.99
CA ASP A 590 21.81 3.77 2.06
C ASP A 590 20.27 3.70 2.10
N SER A 591 19.63 4.55 2.88
CA SER A 591 18.16 4.67 2.89
C SER A 591 17.62 5.21 1.56
N TYR A 592 18.30 6.18 0.95
CA TYR A 592 17.92 6.70 -0.36
C TYR A 592 18.03 5.63 -1.46
N TYR A 593 19.10 4.81 -1.42
CA TYR A 593 19.26 3.71 -2.34
C TYR A 593 18.09 2.72 -2.25
N GLN A 594 17.73 2.32 -1.04
CA GLN A 594 16.65 1.36 -0.82
C GLN A 594 15.28 1.91 -1.26
N LEU A 595 14.98 3.14 -0.87
CA LEU A 595 13.62 3.69 -0.95
C LEU A 595 13.33 4.45 -2.25
N VAL A 596 14.37 4.94 -2.95
CA VAL A 596 14.21 5.81 -4.13
C VAL A 596 15.09 5.36 -5.30
N GLU A 597 16.39 5.19 -5.08
CA GLU A 597 17.34 4.96 -6.17
C GLU A 597 17.16 3.58 -6.82
N PHE A 598 17.13 2.50 -6.03
CA PHE A 598 16.98 1.14 -6.54
C PHE A 598 15.67 0.95 -7.33
N PRO A 599 14.48 1.28 -6.81
CA PRO A 599 13.25 1.08 -7.56
C PRO A 599 13.20 1.86 -8.87
N ILE A 600 13.67 3.10 -8.90
CA ILE A 600 13.70 3.92 -10.13
C ILE A 600 14.71 3.34 -11.13
N ALA A 601 15.94 3.05 -10.69
CA ALA A 601 16.99 2.52 -11.56
C ALA A 601 16.65 1.14 -12.12
N ALA A 602 16.06 0.26 -11.30
CA ALA A 602 15.64 -1.07 -11.70
C ALA A 602 14.55 -1.03 -12.78
N MET A 603 13.52 -0.20 -12.58
CA MET A 603 12.44 -0.04 -13.56
C MET A 603 12.92 0.64 -14.85
N ALA A 604 13.73 1.69 -14.75
CA ALA A 604 14.32 2.34 -15.92
C ALA A 604 15.17 1.34 -16.74
N ASN A 605 15.94 0.52 -16.05
CA ASN A 605 16.76 -0.51 -16.67
C ASN A 605 15.93 -1.61 -17.36
N LEU A 606 14.83 -2.05 -16.72
CA LEU A 606 13.89 -3.04 -17.27
C LEU A 606 13.24 -2.54 -18.57
N TYR A 607 12.80 -1.28 -18.58
CA TYR A 607 12.22 -0.66 -19.77
C TYR A 607 13.25 -0.55 -20.91
N ARG A 608 14.51 -0.16 -20.62
CA ARG A 608 15.60 -0.13 -21.61
C ARG A 608 15.89 -1.52 -22.17
N LEU A 609 15.93 -2.54 -21.31
CA LEU A 609 16.18 -3.93 -21.70
C LEU A 609 15.16 -4.41 -22.73
N TYR A 610 13.87 -4.28 -22.42
CA TYR A 610 12.82 -4.76 -23.32
C TYR A 610 12.63 -3.86 -24.56
N TYR A 611 12.88 -2.56 -24.45
CA TYR A 611 12.92 -1.66 -25.60
C TYR A 611 14.04 -2.05 -26.57
N ALA A 612 15.22 -2.35 -26.06
CA ALA A 612 16.32 -2.84 -26.87
C ALA A 612 16.00 -4.20 -27.51
N ALA A 613 15.37 -5.12 -26.75
CA ALA A 613 14.93 -6.40 -27.29
C ALA A 613 13.87 -6.25 -28.39
N ALA A 614 12.92 -5.32 -28.24
CA ALA A 614 11.92 -5.00 -29.27
C ALA A 614 12.57 -4.53 -30.58
N TRP A 615 13.53 -3.59 -30.49
CA TRP A 615 14.28 -3.13 -31.65
C TRP A 615 15.14 -4.21 -32.26
N ASN A 616 15.85 -5.01 -31.45
CA ASN A 616 16.64 -6.13 -31.92
C ASN A 616 15.80 -7.11 -32.75
N LYS A 617 14.63 -7.52 -32.22
CA LYS A 617 13.68 -8.39 -32.88
C LYS A 617 13.23 -7.81 -34.25
N LEU A 618 12.83 -6.54 -34.27
CA LEU A 618 12.31 -5.86 -35.48
C LEU A 618 13.37 -5.71 -36.57
N LEU A 619 14.58 -5.30 -36.20
CA LEU A 619 15.67 -5.03 -37.12
C LEU A 619 16.32 -6.32 -37.63
N ALA A 620 16.52 -7.31 -36.77
CA ALA A 620 17.07 -8.61 -37.15
C ALA A 620 16.14 -9.35 -38.15
N ALA A 621 14.84 -9.28 -37.96
CA ALA A 621 13.87 -9.85 -38.93
C ALA A 621 13.96 -9.21 -40.32
N ARG A 622 14.58 -8.04 -40.44
CA ARG A 622 14.84 -7.33 -41.71
C ARG A 622 16.29 -7.41 -42.17
N ASN A 623 17.11 -8.23 -41.52
CA ASN A 623 18.53 -8.36 -41.77
C ASN A 623 19.27 -7.00 -41.67
N ASP A 624 18.81 -6.12 -40.78
CA ASP A 624 19.39 -4.80 -40.55
C ASP A 624 20.46 -4.87 -39.46
N SER A 625 21.68 -4.55 -39.78
CA SER A 625 22.82 -4.68 -38.85
C SER A 625 22.77 -3.76 -37.64
N ARG A 626 21.87 -2.75 -37.61
CA ARG A 626 21.56 -1.96 -36.41
C ARG A 626 21.02 -2.84 -35.28
N ALA A 627 20.47 -4.02 -35.59
CA ALA A 627 20.08 -5.03 -34.62
C ALA A 627 21.20 -5.36 -33.60
N ASN A 628 22.48 -5.36 -34.05
CA ASN A 628 23.61 -5.69 -33.20
C ASN A 628 23.86 -4.65 -32.09
N VAL A 629 23.57 -3.37 -32.35
CA VAL A 629 23.66 -2.30 -31.33
C VAL A 629 22.62 -2.52 -30.21
N PHE A 630 21.43 -2.95 -30.61
CA PHE A 630 20.38 -3.26 -29.63
C PHE A 630 20.62 -4.59 -28.91
N ALA A 631 21.24 -5.58 -29.54
CA ALA A 631 21.70 -6.79 -28.87
C ALA A 631 22.69 -6.46 -27.73
N ASP A 632 23.69 -5.60 -28.02
CA ASP A 632 24.64 -5.10 -27.02
C ASP A 632 23.91 -4.36 -25.90
N GLY A 633 22.84 -3.62 -26.21
CA GLY A 633 21.98 -2.92 -25.22
C GLY A 633 21.24 -3.87 -24.29
N VAL A 634 20.73 -5.00 -24.81
CA VAL A 634 20.08 -6.04 -23.99
C VAL A 634 21.09 -6.68 -23.04
N GLU A 635 22.26 -7.09 -23.53
CA GLU A 635 23.32 -7.67 -22.70
C GLU A 635 23.78 -6.71 -21.59
N ALA A 636 23.98 -5.43 -21.91
CA ALA A 636 24.40 -4.41 -20.95
C ALA A 636 23.32 -4.16 -19.88
N SER A 637 22.03 -4.12 -20.27
CA SER A 637 20.93 -3.92 -19.31
C SER A 637 20.73 -5.14 -18.42
N PHE A 638 20.90 -6.36 -18.95
CA PHE A 638 20.84 -7.58 -18.16
C PHE A 638 21.97 -7.66 -17.12
N ALA A 639 23.20 -7.30 -17.51
CA ALA A 639 24.33 -7.20 -16.58
C ALA A 639 24.08 -6.15 -15.49
N ARG A 640 23.54 -4.97 -15.87
CA ARG A 640 23.22 -3.89 -14.94
C ARG A 640 22.16 -4.28 -13.89
N ASP A 641 21.17 -5.06 -14.27
CA ASP A 641 20.18 -5.58 -13.32
C ASP A 641 20.84 -6.35 -12.17
N GLY A 642 21.76 -7.27 -12.51
CA GLY A 642 22.56 -7.97 -11.53
C GLY A 642 23.48 -7.06 -10.68
N GLU A 643 23.97 -5.94 -11.22
CA GLU A 643 24.76 -4.96 -10.47
C GLU A 643 23.90 -4.20 -9.44
N LEU A 644 22.71 -3.77 -9.84
CA LEU A 644 21.76 -3.10 -8.94
C LEU A 644 21.38 -4.00 -7.76
N THR A 645 21.05 -5.26 -8.04
CA THR A 645 20.73 -6.26 -7.01
C THR A 645 21.91 -6.54 -6.09
N ARG A 646 23.13 -6.76 -6.64
CA ARG A 646 24.31 -6.97 -5.80
C ARG A 646 24.61 -5.77 -4.91
N ARG A 647 24.45 -4.54 -5.41
CA ARG A 647 24.61 -3.34 -4.60
C ARG A 647 23.61 -3.30 -3.44
N TYR A 648 22.34 -3.65 -3.71
CA TYR A 648 21.34 -3.72 -2.64
C TYR A 648 21.74 -4.71 -1.55
N HIS A 649 22.27 -5.87 -1.93
CA HIS A 649 22.70 -6.92 -0.99
C HIS A 649 23.95 -6.54 -0.19
N THR A 650 24.73 -5.55 -0.63
CA THR A 650 26.01 -5.17 0.03
C THR A 650 25.92 -3.89 0.84
N ILE A 651 24.85 -3.08 0.71
CA ILE A 651 24.70 -1.86 1.50
C ILE A 651 24.61 -2.17 2.99
N HIS A 652 24.99 -1.21 3.82
CA HIS A 652 24.94 -1.30 5.27
C HIS A 652 25.61 -2.59 5.79
N ASP A 653 26.83 -2.86 5.32
CA ASP A 653 27.62 -4.06 5.64
C ASP A 653 26.90 -5.41 5.37
N GLY A 654 26.10 -5.46 4.29
CA GLY A 654 25.38 -6.65 3.88
C GLY A 654 24.15 -6.97 4.73
N LYS A 655 23.61 -6.02 5.47
CA LYS A 655 22.40 -6.20 6.29
C LYS A 655 21.22 -6.77 5.50
N TRP A 656 21.12 -6.45 4.22
CA TRP A 656 20.01 -6.82 3.33
C TRP A 656 20.38 -7.90 2.31
N ASP A 657 21.43 -8.68 2.56
CA ASP A 657 21.86 -9.74 1.64
C ASP A 657 20.78 -10.81 1.46
N GLY A 658 20.27 -10.91 0.22
CA GLY A 658 19.17 -11.80 -0.17
C GLY A 658 17.79 -11.16 -0.23
N MET A 659 17.59 -9.93 0.29
CA MET A 659 16.27 -9.29 0.35
C MET A 659 15.67 -8.93 -1.03
N MET A 660 16.50 -8.75 -2.07
CA MET A 660 16.05 -8.50 -3.45
C MET A 660 16.37 -9.70 -4.35
N ALA A 661 15.99 -10.90 -3.91
CA ALA A 661 16.26 -12.15 -4.63
C ALA A 661 15.08 -12.62 -5.51
N GLN A 662 13.97 -11.87 -5.55
CA GLN A 662 12.85 -12.17 -6.46
C GLN A 662 13.30 -12.15 -7.92
N VAL A 663 12.61 -12.89 -8.78
CA VAL A 663 12.87 -12.87 -10.23
C VAL A 663 12.30 -11.59 -10.84
N HIS A 664 13.07 -10.90 -11.68
CA HIS A 664 12.70 -9.59 -12.22
C HIS A 664 12.09 -9.65 -13.61
N MET A 665 12.42 -10.66 -14.41
CA MET A 665 12.07 -10.76 -15.82
C MET A 665 11.90 -12.22 -16.27
N SER A 666 11.50 -12.42 -17.53
CA SER A 666 11.33 -13.75 -18.16
C SER A 666 10.03 -14.46 -17.78
N TYR A 667 9.06 -13.72 -17.30
CA TYR A 667 7.73 -14.26 -17.01
C TYR A 667 7.00 -14.62 -18.31
N VAL A 668 6.60 -15.87 -18.45
CA VAL A 668 5.82 -16.39 -19.60
C VAL A 668 4.48 -16.96 -19.21
N ILE A 669 4.33 -17.36 -17.93
CA ILE A 669 3.10 -17.85 -17.32
C ILE A 669 2.76 -16.98 -16.10
N TRP A 670 1.73 -17.33 -15.35
CA TRP A 670 1.32 -16.56 -14.17
C TRP A 670 2.36 -16.60 -13.04
N ASN A 671 3.08 -17.73 -12.90
CA ASN A 671 4.04 -17.97 -11.82
C ASN A 671 5.46 -17.50 -12.19
N ASP A 672 6.33 -17.45 -11.18
CA ASP A 672 7.74 -17.10 -11.32
C ASP A 672 8.46 -18.07 -12.24
N PRO A 673 9.36 -17.61 -13.11
CA PRO A 673 10.33 -18.48 -13.73
C PRO A 673 11.32 -19.03 -12.67
N THR A 674 11.81 -20.24 -12.89
CA THR A 674 12.77 -20.89 -11.97
C THR A 674 14.11 -20.16 -11.87
N GLN A 675 14.43 -19.35 -12.86
CA GLN A 675 15.62 -18.50 -12.90
C GLN A 675 15.39 -17.32 -13.83
N GLN A 676 16.06 -16.21 -13.54
CA GLN A 676 16.10 -15.06 -14.41
C GLN A 676 16.91 -15.35 -15.66
N THR A 677 16.34 -15.06 -16.83
CA THR A 677 17.00 -15.26 -18.13
C THR A 677 16.96 -13.98 -18.95
N MET A 678 18.04 -13.76 -19.72
CA MET A 678 18.09 -12.64 -20.65
C MET A 678 17.11 -12.87 -21.82
N PRO A 679 16.38 -11.86 -22.30
CA PRO A 679 15.59 -11.96 -23.53
C PRO A 679 16.44 -12.43 -24.69
N SER A 680 15.86 -13.26 -25.58
CA SER A 680 16.54 -13.75 -26.76
C SER A 680 16.95 -12.59 -27.67
N ILE A 681 18.21 -12.62 -28.15
CA ILE A 681 18.76 -11.65 -29.08
C ILE A 681 19.21 -12.33 -30.38
N MET A 682 19.17 -11.59 -31.47
CA MET A 682 19.65 -12.02 -32.76
C MET A 682 20.75 -11.06 -33.27
N ARG A 683 21.84 -11.64 -33.80
CA ARG A 683 22.92 -10.86 -34.44
C ARG A 683 22.89 -11.09 -35.94
N VAL A 684 23.12 -10.01 -36.68
CA VAL A 684 23.05 -10.00 -38.15
C VAL A 684 24.43 -9.74 -38.74
N GLY A 685 24.92 -10.66 -39.60
CA GLY A 685 26.19 -10.51 -40.32
C GLY A 685 27.42 -10.56 -39.43
N ALA A 686 28.63 -10.43 -40.07
CA ALA A 686 29.91 -10.27 -39.38
C ALA A 686 30.09 -8.76 -39.10
N ASP A 687 29.95 -8.34 -37.85
CA ASP A 687 30.00 -6.92 -37.45
C ASP A 687 31.19 -6.69 -36.50
N THR A 688 32.10 -5.79 -36.90
CA THR A 688 33.23 -5.42 -36.03
C THR A 688 32.76 -4.37 -34.97
N PRO A 689 33.46 -4.25 -33.83
CA PRO A 689 33.14 -3.22 -32.84
C PRO A 689 33.19 -1.77 -33.39
N ASN A 690 34.02 -1.52 -34.42
CA ASN A 690 34.08 -0.22 -35.07
C ASN A 690 32.89 0.03 -35.98
N ASP A 691 32.42 -0.98 -36.72
CA ASP A 691 31.21 -0.86 -37.55
C ASP A 691 29.98 -0.53 -36.71
N ARG A 692 29.91 -0.98 -35.43
CA ARG A 692 28.78 -0.70 -34.50
C ARG A 692 28.78 0.76 -34.05
N ARG A 693 29.94 1.39 -33.81
CA ARG A 693 30.04 2.80 -33.37
C ARG A 693 29.53 3.77 -34.43
N ASP A 694 29.78 3.48 -35.71
CA ASP A 694 29.40 4.34 -36.82
C ASP A 694 27.93 4.21 -37.21
N ARG A 695 27.24 3.17 -36.71
CA ARG A 695 25.82 2.87 -36.97
C ARG A 695 24.88 3.22 -35.81
N LYS A 696 25.20 4.25 -35.00
CA LYS A 696 24.29 4.71 -33.95
C LYS A 696 22.90 4.95 -34.53
N PRO A 697 21.83 4.36 -33.92
CA PRO A 697 20.46 4.57 -34.37
C PRO A 697 20.09 6.05 -34.26
N LYS A 698 19.67 6.63 -35.37
CA LYS A 698 19.08 7.98 -35.37
C LYS A 698 17.59 7.84 -35.08
N PHE A 699 17.12 8.42 -33.97
CA PHE A 699 15.69 8.48 -33.64
C PHE A 699 15.06 9.72 -34.23
N VAL A 700 13.81 9.60 -34.65
CA VAL A 700 12.95 10.68 -35.15
C VAL A 700 11.82 10.98 -34.19
N GLU A 701 11.24 12.19 -34.29
CA GLU A 701 10.09 12.55 -33.45
C GLU A 701 8.85 11.72 -33.84
N ARG A 702 8.03 11.38 -32.84
CA ARG A 702 6.77 10.66 -33.03
C ARG A 702 5.80 11.47 -33.90
N ALA A 703 5.07 10.78 -34.75
CA ALA A 703 4.04 11.40 -35.57
C ALA A 703 2.99 12.13 -34.73
N PRO A 704 2.54 13.33 -35.11
CA PRO A 704 1.53 14.07 -34.37
C PRO A 704 0.18 13.32 -34.36
N VAL A 705 -0.63 13.59 -33.33
CA VAL A 705 -2.01 13.07 -33.23
C VAL A 705 -2.83 13.52 -34.46
N PRO A 706 -3.52 12.60 -35.16
CA PRO A 706 -4.27 12.94 -36.39
C PRO A 706 -5.34 13.99 -36.16
N GLU A 707 -5.68 14.78 -37.19
CA GLU A 707 -6.84 15.63 -37.17
C GLU A 707 -8.12 14.77 -37.09
N GLY A 708 -9.07 15.19 -36.25
CA GLY A 708 -10.26 14.40 -35.95
C GLY A 708 -10.16 13.50 -34.73
N VAL A 709 -9.00 13.50 -34.03
CA VAL A 709 -8.82 12.86 -32.73
C VAL A 709 -8.66 13.92 -31.64
N ILE A 710 -9.47 13.85 -30.59
CA ILE A 710 -9.45 14.73 -29.41
C ILE A 710 -9.27 13.86 -28.18
N ALA A 711 -8.13 13.94 -27.53
CA ALA A 711 -7.87 13.27 -26.28
C ALA A 711 -7.89 14.30 -25.12
N ILE A 712 -8.55 13.95 -24.03
CA ILE A 712 -8.78 14.84 -22.88
C ILE A 712 -8.57 14.04 -21.61
N GLU A 713 -7.73 14.52 -20.69
CA GLU A 713 -7.67 13.97 -19.34
C GLU A 713 -9.00 14.24 -18.61
N ALA A 714 -9.52 13.27 -17.89
CA ALA A 714 -10.81 13.44 -17.19
C ALA A 714 -10.78 14.60 -16.19
N THR A 715 -9.60 14.95 -15.68
CA THR A 715 -9.37 16.10 -14.80
C THR A 715 -9.56 17.45 -15.49
N ALA A 716 -9.54 17.51 -16.83
CA ALA A 716 -9.63 18.75 -17.62
C ALA A 716 -11.07 19.14 -17.99
N PHE A 717 -12.07 18.79 -17.17
CA PHE A 717 -13.46 19.19 -17.39
C PHE A 717 -13.63 20.72 -17.36
N SER A 718 -14.51 21.22 -18.22
CA SER A 718 -14.86 22.66 -18.32
C SER A 718 -15.84 23.07 -17.22
N ARG A 719 -16.83 22.21 -16.95
CA ARG A 719 -17.86 22.45 -15.92
C ARG A 719 -18.16 21.15 -15.15
N ALA A 720 -18.49 21.30 -13.87
CA ALA A 720 -18.94 20.21 -13.02
C ALA A 720 -20.27 20.57 -12.38
N ARG A 721 -21.27 19.69 -12.47
CA ARG A 721 -22.54 19.80 -11.80
C ARG A 721 -22.65 18.74 -10.71
N GLY A 722 -22.83 19.19 -9.47
CA GLY A 722 -23.16 18.33 -8.34
C GLY A 722 -24.66 18.23 -8.12
N GLY A 723 -25.08 17.35 -7.23
CA GLY A 723 -26.47 17.17 -6.81
C GLY A 723 -26.59 16.06 -5.77
N ARG A 724 -27.67 16.01 -5.00
CA ARG A 724 -27.91 15.00 -3.94
C ARG A 724 -26.79 14.93 -2.92
N GLY A 725 -26.12 16.04 -2.61
CA GLY A 725 -24.97 16.08 -1.69
C GLY A 725 -23.67 15.56 -2.28
N LEU A 726 -23.62 15.36 -3.60
CA LEU A 726 -22.44 14.97 -4.35
C LEU A 726 -21.77 16.17 -5.02
N HIS A 727 -20.44 16.12 -5.09
CA HIS A 727 -19.62 17.04 -5.89
C HIS A 727 -18.50 16.27 -6.58
N TRP A 728 -18.01 16.79 -7.71
CA TRP A 728 -16.90 16.18 -8.43
C TRP A 728 -15.56 16.68 -7.91
N GLN A 729 -14.65 15.76 -7.71
CA GLN A 729 -13.30 16.01 -7.21
C GLN A 729 -12.26 15.48 -8.20
N ARG A 730 -11.24 16.28 -8.48
CA ARG A 730 -10.01 15.83 -9.17
C ARG A 730 -9.13 15.11 -8.17
N ILE A 731 -8.64 13.93 -8.54
CA ILE A 731 -7.67 13.16 -7.79
C ILE A 731 -6.40 13.08 -8.63
N PRO A 732 -5.42 13.95 -8.37
CA PRO A 732 -4.14 13.91 -9.09
C PRO A 732 -3.47 12.54 -8.96
N ASN A 733 -2.80 12.12 -10.02
CA ASN A 733 -2.02 10.87 -10.10
C ASN A 733 -2.81 9.54 -10.01
N LEU A 734 -4.11 9.55 -9.74
CA LEU A 734 -4.94 8.34 -9.80
C LEU A 734 -5.19 7.94 -11.27
N SER A 735 -4.14 7.60 -11.99
CA SER A 735 -4.24 7.13 -13.38
C SER A 735 -2.90 6.66 -13.91
N ARG A 736 -2.90 6.24 -15.17
CA ARG A 736 -1.68 5.92 -15.92
C ARG A 736 -1.01 7.16 -16.54
N THR A 737 -1.70 8.32 -16.55
CA THR A 737 -1.24 9.57 -17.18
C THR A 737 -1.23 10.76 -16.23
N ASP A 738 -2.35 11.41 -15.95
CA ASP A 738 -2.41 12.66 -15.15
C ASP A 738 -3.14 12.47 -13.82
N GLY A 739 -4.39 12.01 -13.87
CA GLY A 739 -5.24 11.81 -12.70
C GLY A 739 -6.62 11.29 -13.10
N ALA A 740 -7.51 11.22 -12.14
CA ALA A 740 -8.88 10.78 -12.36
C ALA A 740 -9.87 11.74 -11.70
N VAL A 741 -11.15 11.50 -11.93
CA VAL A 741 -12.26 12.24 -11.30
C VAL A 741 -13.16 11.29 -10.53
N LEU A 742 -13.63 11.74 -9.37
CA LEU A 742 -14.56 11.02 -8.50
C LEU A 742 -15.71 11.94 -8.08
N ALA A 743 -16.90 11.37 -7.95
CA ALA A 743 -18.00 12.03 -7.26
C ALA A 743 -17.92 11.72 -5.74
N LEU A 744 -17.74 12.74 -4.92
CA LEU A 744 -17.58 12.62 -3.47
C LEU A 744 -18.83 13.18 -2.74
N PRO A 745 -19.12 12.67 -1.51
CA PRO A 745 -18.46 11.56 -0.84
C PRO A 745 -18.79 10.21 -1.49
N GLN A 746 -17.88 9.25 -1.41
CA GLN A 746 -18.12 7.88 -1.84
C GLN A 746 -19.14 7.18 -0.91
N GLY A 747 -19.58 5.97 -1.26
CA GLY A 747 -20.55 5.22 -0.49
C GLY A 747 -22.02 5.61 -0.74
N ARG A 748 -22.29 6.48 -1.69
CA ARG A 748 -23.64 7.00 -1.99
C ARG A 748 -24.40 6.12 -3.00
N PRO A 749 -25.75 6.06 -2.88
CA PRO A 749 -26.57 5.34 -3.83
C PRO A 749 -26.38 5.81 -5.28
N ALA A 750 -26.86 5.00 -6.22
CA ALA A 750 -26.88 5.35 -7.63
C ALA A 750 -27.69 6.62 -7.90
N THR A 751 -27.32 7.35 -8.95
CA THR A 751 -28.05 8.50 -9.48
C THR A 751 -28.60 8.19 -10.88
N SER A 752 -29.46 9.05 -11.37
CA SER A 752 -29.99 9.02 -12.74
C SER A 752 -29.57 10.29 -13.48
N PRO A 753 -29.68 10.33 -14.81
CA PRO A 753 -29.47 11.58 -15.56
C PRO A 753 -30.36 12.74 -15.12
N ALA A 754 -31.57 12.46 -14.59
CA ALA A 754 -32.48 13.47 -14.03
C ALA A 754 -31.93 14.19 -12.79
N ASP A 755 -31.00 13.56 -12.06
CA ASP A 755 -30.35 14.18 -10.90
C ASP A 755 -29.25 15.19 -11.29
N ALA A 756 -28.94 15.29 -12.61
CA ALA A 756 -28.02 16.24 -13.23
C ALA A 756 -26.57 16.24 -12.68
N VAL A 757 -26.13 15.14 -12.06
CA VAL A 757 -24.75 15.00 -11.57
C VAL A 757 -23.83 14.63 -12.74
N CYS A 758 -23.15 15.61 -13.33
CA CYS A 758 -22.35 15.37 -14.52
C CYS A 758 -21.11 16.28 -14.61
N LEU A 759 -20.14 15.83 -15.43
CA LEU A 759 -19.01 16.62 -15.93
C LEU A 759 -19.25 17.00 -17.38
N GLU A 760 -18.87 18.21 -17.76
CA GLU A 760 -18.97 18.72 -19.11
C GLU A 760 -17.58 19.11 -19.64
N TYR A 761 -17.28 18.70 -20.88
CA TYR A 761 -16.01 18.94 -21.56
C TYR A 761 -16.30 19.69 -22.87
N ASP A 762 -15.83 20.93 -22.98
CA ASP A 762 -15.91 21.68 -24.22
C ASP A 762 -14.85 21.16 -25.19
N VAL A 763 -15.27 20.77 -26.42
CA VAL A 763 -14.39 20.21 -27.44
C VAL A 763 -14.61 20.89 -28.77
N THR A 764 -13.58 20.98 -29.59
CA THR A 764 -13.70 21.48 -30.99
C THR A 764 -13.36 20.36 -31.94
N VAL A 765 -14.36 19.88 -32.68
CA VAL A 765 -14.21 18.86 -33.71
C VAL A 765 -13.66 19.50 -34.97
N GLY A 766 -12.42 19.18 -35.36
CA GLY A 766 -11.81 19.75 -36.58
C GLY A 766 -12.33 19.12 -37.86
N LYS A 767 -12.68 17.83 -37.83
CA LYS A 767 -13.13 17.06 -38.99
C LYS A 767 -14.48 16.42 -38.74
N ALA A 768 -15.51 16.77 -39.52
CA ALA A 768 -16.83 16.14 -39.42
C ALA A 768 -16.77 14.65 -39.78
N GLY A 769 -17.54 13.82 -39.07
CA GLY A 769 -17.60 12.39 -39.37
C GLY A 769 -18.42 11.59 -38.36
N PRO A 770 -18.53 10.27 -38.56
CA PRO A 770 -19.05 9.37 -37.53
C PRO A 770 -18.12 9.41 -36.34
N ALA A 771 -18.66 9.68 -35.14
CA ALA A 771 -17.87 9.87 -33.93
C ALA A 771 -17.97 8.68 -32.97
N THR A 772 -16.85 8.31 -32.40
CA THR A 772 -16.76 7.37 -31.31
C THR A 772 -16.15 8.06 -30.09
N LEU A 773 -16.78 7.90 -28.92
CA LEU A 773 -16.23 8.31 -27.63
C LEU A 773 -15.69 7.07 -26.94
N THR A 774 -14.41 7.07 -26.62
CA THR A 774 -13.74 6.06 -25.80
C THR A 774 -13.42 6.63 -24.42
N LEU A 775 -13.74 5.90 -23.37
CA LEU A 775 -13.43 6.23 -21.98
C LEU A 775 -12.39 5.25 -21.43
N ASP A 776 -11.31 5.76 -20.90
CA ASP A 776 -10.39 5.02 -20.04
C ASP A 776 -10.79 5.26 -18.58
N LEU A 777 -11.05 4.18 -17.85
CA LEU A 777 -11.47 4.18 -16.45
C LEU A 777 -10.45 3.40 -15.63
N ALA A 778 -10.21 3.79 -14.38
CA ALA A 778 -9.47 2.90 -13.48
C ALA A 778 -10.27 1.60 -13.27
N PRO A 779 -9.62 0.44 -13.21
CA PRO A 779 -10.31 -0.81 -12.91
C PRO A 779 -10.99 -0.71 -11.54
N THR A 780 -12.28 -1.03 -11.48
CA THR A 780 -13.09 -1.11 -10.26
C THR A 780 -14.18 -2.14 -10.44
N LEU A 781 -14.63 -2.76 -9.34
CA LEU A 781 -15.62 -3.83 -9.36
C LEU A 781 -16.96 -3.36 -8.78
N ASP A 782 -18.03 -4.04 -9.18
CA ASP A 782 -19.36 -3.85 -8.62
C ASP A 782 -19.44 -4.46 -7.22
N THR A 783 -19.07 -3.67 -6.22
CA THR A 783 -19.05 -4.09 -4.80
C THR A 783 -20.43 -4.46 -4.24
N MET A 784 -21.51 -4.20 -5.00
CA MET A 784 -22.88 -4.46 -4.58
C MET A 784 -23.52 -5.66 -5.29
N ARG A 785 -22.83 -6.23 -6.30
CA ARG A 785 -23.38 -7.30 -7.16
C ARG A 785 -24.71 -6.90 -7.82
N ALA A 786 -24.84 -5.64 -8.22
CA ALA A 786 -26.04 -5.09 -8.88
C ALA A 786 -26.07 -5.36 -10.40
N GLY A 787 -25.15 -6.17 -10.90
CA GLY A 787 -25.06 -6.57 -12.31
C GLY A 787 -24.12 -5.69 -13.14
N GLY A 788 -23.11 -5.11 -12.52
CA GLY A 788 -22.06 -4.26 -13.09
C GLY A 788 -22.24 -2.79 -12.84
N LEU A 789 -21.17 -2.02 -12.99
CA LEU A 789 -21.14 -0.58 -12.76
C LEU A 789 -21.53 0.18 -14.04
N ARG A 790 -22.24 1.29 -13.89
CA ARG A 790 -22.75 2.09 -15.03
C ARG A 790 -22.22 3.52 -14.99
N ILE A 791 -21.98 4.08 -16.18
CA ILE A 791 -21.72 5.51 -16.41
C ILE A 791 -22.52 5.96 -17.62
N GLY A 792 -23.05 7.18 -17.58
CA GLY A 792 -23.77 7.77 -18.71
C GLY A 792 -22.85 8.67 -19.55
N VAL A 793 -23.05 8.67 -20.87
CA VAL A 793 -22.38 9.59 -21.79
C VAL A 793 -23.37 10.24 -22.73
N SER A 794 -23.15 11.51 -23.05
CA SER A 794 -23.92 12.21 -24.11
C SER A 794 -23.08 13.31 -24.78
N ILE A 795 -23.48 13.73 -25.94
CA ILE A 795 -22.90 14.93 -26.60
C ILE A 795 -24.02 15.95 -26.82
N ASP A 796 -23.72 17.21 -26.51
CA ASP A 796 -24.64 18.34 -26.58
C ASP A 796 -25.94 18.07 -25.81
N ASN A 797 -27.09 18.15 -26.51
CA ASN A 797 -28.40 17.82 -25.97
C ASN A 797 -28.90 16.44 -26.42
N GLY A 798 -28.01 15.59 -26.95
CA GLY A 798 -28.34 14.23 -27.33
C GLY A 798 -28.72 13.34 -26.15
N PRO A 799 -29.35 12.18 -26.43
CA PRO A 799 -29.75 11.23 -25.38
C PRO A 799 -28.54 10.67 -24.61
N VAL A 800 -28.75 10.40 -23.33
CA VAL A 800 -27.73 9.76 -22.52
C VAL A 800 -27.65 8.26 -22.85
N GLN A 801 -26.48 7.83 -23.29
CA GLN A 801 -26.17 6.40 -23.49
C GLN A 801 -25.56 5.85 -22.22
N MET A 802 -26.08 4.71 -21.77
CA MET A 802 -25.57 4.00 -20.58
C MET A 802 -24.50 3.02 -20.97
N LEU A 803 -23.29 3.21 -20.48
CA LEU A 803 -22.19 2.28 -20.63
C LEU A 803 -22.05 1.44 -19.36
N LYS A 804 -21.65 0.16 -19.49
CA LYS A 804 -21.55 -0.79 -18.41
C LYS A 804 -20.14 -1.35 -18.28
N ILE A 805 -19.59 -1.29 -17.10
CA ILE A 805 -18.39 -2.02 -16.68
C ILE A 805 -18.86 -3.37 -16.12
N ASP A 806 -18.48 -4.45 -16.79
CA ASP A 806 -18.86 -5.80 -16.45
C ASP A 806 -17.59 -6.65 -16.41
N MET A 807 -17.05 -6.79 -15.20
CA MET A 807 -15.80 -7.51 -14.90
C MET A 807 -16.04 -8.50 -13.77
N GLU A 808 -15.49 -9.71 -13.91
CA GLU A 808 -15.58 -10.77 -12.91
C GLU A 808 -14.20 -11.34 -12.64
N PRO A 809 -13.63 -11.15 -11.42
CA PRO A 809 -12.33 -11.71 -11.05
C PRO A 809 -12.43 -13.22 -10.83
N THR A 810 -11.61 -13.99 -11.55
CA THR A 810 -11.56 -15.46 -11.43
C THR A 810 -10.24 -15.99 -10.90
N GLY A 811 -9.23 -15.13 -10.76
CA GLY A 811 -7.89 -15.56 -10.29
C GLY A 811 -7.12 -16.48 -11.23
N GLY A 812 -7.65 -16.77 -12.43
CA GLY A 812 -7.01 -17.66 -13.40
C GLY A 812 -7.56 -17.53 -14.81
N ALA A 813 -7.09 -18.38 -15.71
CA ALA A 813 -7.60 -18.44 -17.08
C ALA A 813 -9.07 -18.84 -17.08
N SER A 814 -9.91 -18.03 -17.70
CA SER A 814 -11.35 -18.28 -17.82
C SER A 814 -11.83 -17.87 -19.21
N ASP A 815 -12.72 -18.66 -19.79
CA ASP A 815 -13.36 -18.34 -21.05
C ASP A 815 -14.55 -17.40 -20.94
N ILE A 816 -14.99 -17.11 -19.71
CA ILE A 816 -16.09 -16.17 -19.44
C ILE A 816 -15.71 -14.75 -19.91
N PRO A 817 -16.52 -14.07 -20.73
CA PRO A 817 -16.18 -12.76 -21.26
C PRO A 817 -15.90 -11.70 -20.20
N ALA A 818 -16.61 -11.69 -19.07
CA ALA A 818 -16.39 -10.77 -17.97
C ALA A 818 -15.03 -10.98 -17.30
N SER A 819 -14.58 -12.23 -17.19
CA SER A 819 -13.26 -12.57 -16.65
C SER A 819 -12.13 -12.18 -17.59
N LYS A 820 -12.31 -12.35 -18.90
CA LYS A 820 -11.33 -11.87 -19.89
C LYS A 820 -11.19 -10.34 -19.83
N ARG A 821 -12.30 -9.62 -19.67
CA ARG A 821 -12.27 -8.16 -19.49
C ARG A 821 -11.56 -7.77 -18.20
N TRP A 822 -11.82 -8.50 -17.10
CA TRP A 822 -11.12 -8.28 -15.84
C TRP A 822 -9.61 -8.52 -15.99
N THR A 823 -9.20 -9.66 -16.55
CA THR A 823 -7.79 -9.99 -16.79
C THR A 823 -7.09 -8.90 -17.59
N GLN A 824 -7.70 -8.44 -18.68
CA GLN A 824 -7.15 -7.36 -19.50
C GLN A 824 -7.06 -6.05 -18.71
N ALA A 825 -8.11 -5.71 -17.95
CA ALA A 825 -8.17 -4.47 -17.19
C ALA A 825 -7.12 -4.41 -16.06
N VAL A 826 -6.87 -5.51 -15.34
CA VAL A 826 -5.85 -5.52 -14.28
C VAL A 826 -4.43 -5.55 -14.84
N CYS A 827 -4.18 -6.25 -15.94
CA CYS A 827 -2.87 -6.28 -16.62
C CYS A 827 -2.49 -4.90 -17.17
N ASP A 828 -3.46 -4.17 -17.75
CA ASP A 828 -3.23 -2.86 -18.37
C ASP A 828 -3.54 -1.69 -17.42
N ASN A 829 -4.03 -1.98 -16.22
CA ASN A 829 -4.52 -1.00 -15.25
C ASN A 829 -5.50 0.01 -15.85
N VAL A 830 -6.39 -0.44 -16.73
CA VAL A 830 -7.44 0.35 -17.35
C VAL A 830 -8.62 -0.51 -17.80
N SER A 831 -9.82 -0.05 -17.51
CA SER A 831 -11.06 -0.54 -18.14
C SER A 831 -11.47 0.42 -19.24
N ARG A 832 -11.57 -0.06 -20.46
CA ARG A 832 -11.85 0.77 -21.64
C ARG A 832 -13.26 0.51 -22.15
N LEU A 833 -14.07 1.58 -22.27
CA LEU A 833 -15.43 1.55 -22.82
C LEU A 833 -15.53 2.44 -24.05
N SER A 834 -16.38 2.08 -24.99
CA SER A 834 -16.62 2.90 -26.19
C SER A 834 -18.10 3.03 -26.50
N ALA A 835 -18.50 4.21 -27.01
CA ALA A 835 -19.84 4.52 -27.45
C ALA A 835 -19.82 5.18 -28.83
N ALA A 836 -20.71 4.74 -29.72
CA ALA A 836 -20.97 5.46 -30.99
C ALA A 836 -21.81 6.71 -30.71
N MET A 837 -21.29 7.88 -31.02
CA MET A 837 -21.94 9.17 -30.72
C MET A 837 -22.69 9.78 -31.93
N GLY A 838 -22.92 8.97 -32.96
CA GLY A 838 -23.53 9.43 -34.19
C GLY A 838 -22.57 10.25 -35.07
N ARG A 839 -23.11 11.08 -35.99
CA ARG A 839 -22.30 11.92 -36.87
C ARG A 839 -22.18 13.33 -36.28
N LEU A 840 -20.97 13.78 -36.05
CA LEU A 840 -20.70 15.13 -35.55
C LEU A 840 -20.30 16.05 -36.72
N ALA A 841 -20.74 17.31 -36.67
CA ALA A 841 -20.24 18.38 -37.51
C ALA A 841 -18.83 18.83 -37.04
N ALA A 842 -18.14 19.56 -37.90
CA ALA A 842 -16.98 20.32 -37.42
C ALA A 842 -17.49 21.53 -36.60
N GLY A 843 -16.79 21.89 -35.54
CA GLY A 843 -17.13 22.96 -34.62
C GLY A 843 -17.15 22.58 -33.16
N HIS A 844 -17.75 23.44 -32.34
CA HIS A 844 -17.84 23.29 -30.91
C HIS A 844 -18.90 22.26 -30.49
N HIS A 845 -18.57 21.40 -29.57
CA HIS A 845 -19.45 20.40 -28.94
C HIS A 845 -19.17 20.31 -27.45
N VAL A 846 -20.14 19.77 -26.71
CA VAL A 846 -20.00 19.49 -25.27
C VAL A 846 -20.17 17.99 -25.00
N VAL A 847 -19.10 17.31 -24.62
CA VAL A 847 -19.16 15.92 -24.13
C VAL A 847 -19.56 15.94 -22.67
N LYS A 848 -20.50 15.08 -22.26
CA LYS A 848 -20.98 14.99 -20.89
C LYS A 848 -20.76 13.57 -20.34
N LEU A 849 -20.18 13.47 -19.13
CA LEU A 849 -20.13 12.24 -18.33
C LEU A 849 -21.11 12.36 -17.18
N TRP A 850 -22.05 11.41 -17.08
CA TRP A 850 -23.08 11.38 -16.06
C TRP A 850 -22.73 10.34 -15.00
N ARG A 851 -22.67 10.76 -13.72
CA ARG A 851 -22.58 9.79 -12.65
C ARG A 851 -23.86 8.95 -12.62
N ILE A 852 -23.71 7.64 -12.62
CA ILE A 852 -24.80 6.69 -12.39
C ILE A 852 -24.47 5.91 -11.12
N ASP A 853 -23.52 4.98 -11.17
CA ASP A 853 -23.13 4.22 -10.02
C ASP A 853 -21.92 4.83 -9.30
N ASP A 854 -21.74 4.47 -8.05
CA ASP A 854 -20.58 4.78 -7.28
C ASP A 854 -19.38 3.90 -7.73
N ASN A 855 -18.16 4.20 -7.28
CA ASN A 855 -16.95 3.43 -7.64
C ASN A 855 -16.62 3.40 -9.15
N VAL A 856 -17.06 4.39 -9.93
CA VAL A 856 -16.67 4.58 -11.33
C VAL A 856 -15.68 5.74 -11.41
N VAL A 857 -14.51 5.48 -12.01
CA VAL A 857 -13.30 6.35 -11.89
C VAL A 857 -12.78 6.72 -13.29
N PRO A 858 -13.32 7.75 -13.95
CA PRO A 858 -12.83 8.21 -15.25
C PRO A 858 -11.42 8.80 -15.18
N GLN A 859 -10.55 8.37 -16.11
CA GLN A 859 -9.17 8.84 -16.26
C GLN A 859 -9.00 9.69 -17.53
N LYS A 860 -9.52 9.23 -18.67
CA LYS A 860 -9.30 9.85 -19.98
C LYS A 860 -10.48 9.64 -20.90
N LEU A 861 -10.72 10.63 -21.76
CA LEU A 861 -11.70 10.60 -22.83
C LEU A 861 -10.98 10.75 -24.17
N VAL A 862 -11.38 9.96 -25.17
CA VAL A 862 -10.92 10.12 -26.56
C VAL A 862 -12.14 10.19 -27.47
N LEU A 863 -12.40 11.35 -28.03
CA LEU A 863 -13.43 11.56 -29.07
C LEU A 863 -12.75 11.52 -30.44
N SER A 864 -13.19 10.60 -31.30
CA SER A 864 -12.58 10.43 -32.60
C SER A 864 -13.64 10.38 -33.70
N THR A 865 -13.41 11.12 -34.79
CA THR A 865 -14.19 11.08 -36.05
C THR A 865 -13.45 10.34 -37.17
N VAL A 866 -12.28 9.75 -36.84
CA VAL A 866 -11.43 8.93 -37.72
C VAL A 866 -10.98 7.66 -37.00
N PRO A 867 -10.57 6.61 -37.73
CA PRO A 867 -10.01 5.41 -37.06
C PRO A 867 -8.80 5.77 -36.19
N LEU A 868 -8.74 5.18 -35.00
CA LEU A 868 -7.62 5.31 -34.07
C LEU A 868 -6.56 4.22 -34.34
N ALA A 869 -5.31 4.61 -34.37
CA ALA A 869 -4.21 3.65 -34.30
C ALA A 869 -4.19 3.00 -32.90
N PRO A 870 -3.85 1.70 -32.77
CA PRO A 870 -3.64 1.07 -31.49
C PRO A 870 -2.61 1.84 -30.63
N SER A 871 -2.94 2.12 -29.41
CA SER A 871 -2.07 2.80 -28.45
C SER A 871 -2.38 2.30 -27.03
N TYR A 872 -1.35 2.07 -26.25
CA TYR A 872 -1.48 1.57 -24.87
C TYR A 872 -2.05 2.64 -23.93
N LEU A 873 -1.45 3.85 -23.95
CA LEU A 873 -1.90 5.00 -23.14
C LEU A 873 -2.97 5.87 -23.83
N GLY A 874 -3.32 5.53 -25.08
CA GLY A 874 -4.16 6.36 -25.92
C GLY A 874 -3.42 7.59 -26.49
N PRO A 875 -4.07 8.38 -27.37
CA PRO A 875 -3.47 9.60 -27.93
C PRO A 875 -3.09 10.59 -26.82
N GLU A 876 -2.03 11.34 -27.05
CA GLU A 876 -1.65 12.42 -26.13
C GLU A 876 -2.71 13.54 -26.15
N PRO A 877 -3.08 14.07 -24.98
CA PRO A 877 -3.99 15.20 -24.91
C PRO A 877 -3.38 16.41 -25.63
N ARG A 878 -4.09 16.97 -26.61
CA ARG A 878 -3.71 18.26 -27.17
C ARG A 878 -3.86 19.31 -26.07
N ALA A 879 -2.84 20.14 -25.90
CA ALA A 879 -2.98 21.30 -25.07
C ALA A 879 -4.18 22.10 -25.61
N SER A 880 -5.29 22.14 -24.86
CA SER A 880 -6.38 23.02 -25.17
C SER A 880 -5.79 24.44 -25.22
N GLY A 881 -5.69 25.01 -26.42
CA GLY A 881 -5.36 26.41 -26.52
C GLY A 881 -6.38 27.15 -25.68
N ARG A 882 -5.93 27.84 -24.64
CA ARG A 882 -6.75 28.91 -24.09
C ARG A 882 -6.96 29.92 -25.23
N PRO A 883 -8.20 30.44 -25.46
CA PRO A 883 -8.40 31.50 -26.39
C PRO A 883 -7.54 32.70 -26.07
#